data_10e7632d6e6ae06200f8fd1082c4dbf8
#
_entry.id   10e7632d6e6ae06200f8fd1082c4dbf8
#
_cell.length_a   1.000
_cell.length_b   1.000
_cell.length_c   1.000
_cell.angle_alpha   90.00
_cell.angle_beta   90.00
_cell.angle_gamma   90.00
#
_symmetry.space_group_name_H-M   'P 1'
#
loop_
_entity.id
_entity.type
_entity.pdbx_description
1 polymer ?
#
loop_
_entity_poly.entity_id
_entity_poly.type
_entity_poly.pdbx_seq_one_letter_code
_entity_poly.pdbx_strand_id
1 'polypeptide(L)'
;MRGDRRPPRHNPGAFRTGHAALLYAALTVALAYPLARHAADSVLSVNADTDFFLWALSWDTYAFTHHPFSIFDANIFSPQPRTLAYSENLIGSGIFAAPILWLTDNPVLAMNLVALLSCLLCGIGAYVLARRVGVGSPAAVLSGVIFAFAPPRFLRLDQLFLTTIAWVPFGLAYLHTYLDEGNRFDLRMAVFFLTLQALTSGHGAVFLALAAAALVGYRVVLGEPLALKRRVGDFGAGGALLLAPVVLIGLTYARVQADMGSKRALADWLIVGPTDLLASPTYVHSLLLARLFPDAQINQNAGAYLFPGYLPLLLATLALLPRAPAMSSASGHSNRWTRAALAAEIAFLASTLIAVLVSVRGPLRLKLGTIVFFSARAPSRAWFAAAMCAAVRVGISRQAPFAVVPRAIGVVNRFRGWLATRRQDATTFYVLLVLLSVGLAIGPPLGLWRFVYWLPGFNFIRAPSRFILLAVLGLSVLAGAGFERASRRLASSTRLVVAAIVAALLVAEFAVPLDPTPYRVTIPPADRWLKRQPTPFTIAEVPVLRPDPRRASEFEKRQAEYMLHSMAHWQKTVHGWSGLQPPLHLDLYERLTRFPDEDSLRSLTQFRVDYVVVHTDLYPPGEWARVERRIEAFQGALELRYADAAGRVYALRRAREP
;
A
#
# COMPACT_ATOMS: atom_id res chain seq x y z
N MET A 1 44.63 -3.78 -9.57
CA MET A 1 44.64 -4.71 -8.44
C MET A 1 43.20 -5.09 -8.10
N ARG A 2 42.73 -6.26 -8.56
CA ARG A 2 41.41 -6.84 -8.22
C ARG A 2 41.54 -7.42 -6.80
N GLY A 3 41.00 -6.74 -5.82
CA GLY A 3 40.89 -7.26 -4.46
C GLY A 3 39.93 -8.44 -4.44
N ASP A 4 40.49 -9.60 -4.16
CA ASP A 4 39.84 -10.89 -3.99
C ASP A 4 38.81 -10.81 -2.82
N ARG A 5 37.57 -10.43 -3.12
CA ARG A 5 36.47 -10.50 -2.16
C ARG A 5 35.84 -11.87 -2.26
N ARG A 6 36.47 -12.85 -1.58
CA ARG A 6 35.84 -14.15 -1.32
C ARG A 6 34.50 -13.92 -0.60
N PRO A 7 33.41 -14.64 -1.00
CA PRO A 7 32.17 -14.58 -0.27
C PRO A 7 32.40 -15.01 1.19
N PRO A 8 31.67 -14.45 2.17
CA PRO A 8 31.84 -14.80 3.57
C PRO A 8 31.63 -16.30 3.72
N ARG A 9 32.65 -17.01 4.21
CA ARG A 9 32.61 -18.44 4.53
C ARG A 9 31.38 -18.70 5.41
N HIS A 10 30.57 -19.68 5.02
CA HIS A 10 29.46 -20.19 5.81
C HIS A 10 29.95 -20.50 7.22
N ASN A 11 29.53 -19.69 8.18
CA ASN A 11 29.73 -19.97 9.59
C ASN A 11 28.72 -21.05 9.98
N PRO A 12 29.10 -22.25 10.43
CA PRO A 12 28.18 -23.35 10.75
C PRO A 12 27.19 -23.05 11.90
N GLY A 13 27.37 -21.93 12.64
CA GLY A 13 26.44 -21.44 13.65
C GLY A 13 25.45 -20.37 13.15
N ALA A 14 25.42 -20.06 11.85
CA ALA A 14 24.51 -19.05 11.32
C ALA A 14 23.07 -19.57 11.30
N PHE A 15 22.14 -18.76 11.83
CA PHE A 15 20.69 -18.99 11.74
C PHE A 15 20.30 -19.19 10.27
N ARG A 16 19.86 -20.38 9.91
CA ARG A 16 19.50 -20.72 8.52
C ARG A 16 18.15 -20.09 8.19
N THR A 17 17.91 -19.79 6.90
CA THR A 17 16.63 -19.24 6.44
C THR A 17 15.42 -20.06 6.90
N GLY A 18 15.57 -21.39 7.00
CA GLY A 18 14.52 -22.28 7.54
C GLY A 18 14.16 -21.99 9.00
N HIS A 19 15.15 -21.71 9.86
CA HIS A 19 14.86 -21.36 11.26
C HIS A 19 14.16 -19.99 11.36
N ALA A 20 14.56 -19.03 10.52
CA ALA A 20 13.87 -17.73 10.45
C ALA A 20 12.42 -17.90 9.99
N ALA A 21 12.18 -18.75 8.99
CA ALA A 21 10.83 -19.04 8.50
C ALA A 21 9.95 -19.68 9.59
N LEU A 22 10.48 -20.66 10.34
CA LEU A 22 9.76 -21.26 11.46
C LEU A 22 9.43 -20.22 12.56
N LEU A 23 10.38 -19.34 12.88
CA LEU A 23 10.13 -18.27 13.83
C LEU A 23 9.01 -17.34 13.34
N TYR A 24 9.05 -16.88 12.08
CA TYR A 24 8.00 -16.00 11.56
C TYR A 24 6.65 -16.71 11.46
N ALA A 25 6.62 -18.00 11.15
CA ALA A 25 5.38 -18.80 11.20
C ALA A 25 4.80 -18.84 12.62
N ALA A 26 5.64 -19.14 13.61
CA ALA A 26 5.23 -19.16 15.02
C ALA A 26 4.74 -17.77 15.49
N LEU A 27 5.46 -16.70 15.15
CA LEU A 27 5.06 -15.34 15.49
C LEU A 27 3.76 -14.91 14.77
N THR A 28 3.57 -15.34 13.52
CA THR A 28 2.32 -15.09 12.79
C THR A 28 1.14 -15.71 13.53
N VAL A 29 1.24 -16.97 13.91
CA VAL A 29 0.16 -17.64 14.67
C VAL A 29 -0.03 -17.00 16.04
N ALA A 30 1.05 -16.66 16.75
CA ALA A 30 0.97 -16.08 18.10
C ALA A 30 0.35 -14.68 18.11
N LEU A 31 0.80 -13.77 17.22
CA LEU A 31 0.30 -12.40 17.17
C LEU A 31 -1.09 -12.28 16.53
N ALA A 32 -1.40 -13.17 15.58
CA ALA A 32 -2.72 -13.25 14.98
C ALA A 32 -3.60 -14.35 15.59
N TYR A 33 -3.32 -14.79 16.83
CA TYR A 33 -3.97 -15.96 17.44
C TYR A 33 -5.49 -15.96 17.37
N PRO A 34 -6.20 -14.84 17.67
CA PRO A 34 -7.66 -14.85 17.57
C PRO A 34 -8.14 -15.13 16.14
N LEU A 35 -7.54 -14.47 15.14
CA LEU A 35 -7.85 -14.71 13.73
C LEU A 35 -7.40 -16.10 13.28
N ALA A 36 -6.21 -16.55 13.67
CA ALA A 36 -5.69 -17.86 13.28
C ALA A 36 -6.58 -19.01 13.79
N ARG A 37 -7.13 -18.88 15.01
CA ARG A 37 -8.08 -19.84 15.59
C ARG A 37 -9.43 -19.86 14.87
N HIS A 38 -9.92 -18.69 14.44
CA HIS A 38 -11.21 -18.50 13.81
C HIS A 38 -11.09 -18.19 12.30
N ALA A 39 -10.02 -18.68 11.67
CA ALA A 39 -9.72 -18.37 10.28
C ALA A 39 -10.82 -18.84 9.30
N ALA A 40 -11.62 -19.85 9.67
CA ALA A 40 -12.64 -20.43 8.82
C ALA A 40 -14.01 -19.73 8.92
N ASP A 41 -14.25 -18.95 9.98
CA ASP A 41 -15.59 -18.45 10.33
C ASP A 41 -15.62 -16.99 10.82
N SER A 42 -14.51 -16.28 10.76
CA SER A 42 -14.42 -14.89 11.23
C SER A 42 -13.53 -14.04 10.34
N VAL A 43 -13.81 -12.72 10.30
CA VAL A 43 -13.03 -11.71 9.59
C VAL A 43 -12.66 -10.56 10.52
N LEU A 44 -11.61 -9.80 10.22
CA LEU A 44 -11.18 -8.65 11.04
C LEU A 44 -12.07 -7.43 10.83
N SER A 45 -12.77 -7.34 9.72
CA SER A 45 -13.65 -6.21 9.41
C SER A 45 -14.82 -6.68 8.57
N VAL A 46 -16.04 -6.25 8.91
CA VAL A 46 -17.26 -6.56 8.16
C VAL A 46 -17.65 -5.32 7.36
N ASN A 47 -17.17 -5.24 6.13
CA ASN A 47 -17.41 -4.14 5.21
C ASN A 47 -17.38 -4.61 3.75
N ALA A 48 -17.72 -3.71 2.83
CA ALA A 48 -17.74 -4.00 1.40
C ALA A 48 -16.35 -4.37 0.81
N ASP A 49 -15.24 -3.88 1.40
CA ASP A 49 -13.89 -4.29 0.98
C ASP A 49 -13.63 -5.77 1.28
N THR A 50 -14.06 -6.24 2.46
CA THR A 50 -13.94 -7.66 2.83
C THR A 50 -14.73 -8.53 1.85
N ASP A 51 -15.97 -8.15 1.55
CA ASP A 51 -16.82 -8.86 0.60
C ASP A 51 -16.18 -8.90 -0.80
N PHE A 52 -15.59 -7.78 -1.22
CA PHE A 52 -14.84 -7.71 -2.47
C PHE A 52 -13.65 -8.68 -2.48
N PHE A 53 -12.87 -8.78 -1.41
CA PHE A 53 -11.72 -9.69 -1.38
C PHE A 53 -12.16 -11.16 -1.41
N LEU A 54 -13.23 -11.50 -0.71
CA LEU A 54 -13.81 -12.85 -0.73
C LEU A 54 -14.27 -13.21 -2.15
N TRP A 55 -15.00 -12.30 -2.79
CA TRP A 55 -15.45 -12.47 -4.17
C TRP A 55 -14.28 -12.53 -5.15
N ALA A 56 -13.30 -11.60 -5.07
CA ALA A 56 -12.20 -11.52 -6.02
C ALA A 56 -11.31 -12.78 -5.98
N LEU A 57 -10.96 -13.30 -4.79
CA LEU A 57 -10.20 -14.54 -4.66
C LEU A 57 -10.97 -15.74 -5.22
N SER A 58 -12.29 -15.76 -5.01
CA SER A 58 -13.18 -16.82 -5.53
C SER A 58 -13.34 -16.69 -7.04
N TRP A 59 -13.48 -15.46 -7.58
CA TRP A 59 -13.51 -15.21 -9.02
C TRP A 59 -12.19 -15.63 -9.69
N ASP A 60 -11.06 -15.24 -9.15
CA ASP A 60 -9.75 -15.63 -9.69
C ASP A 60 -9.61 -17.15 -9.75
N THR A 61 -10.00 -17.84 -8.67
CA THR A 61 -9.99 -19.30 -8.60
C THR A 61 -10.88 -19.95 -9.66
N TYR A 62 -12.09 -19.42 -9.85
CA TYR A 62 -13.01 -19.87 -10.89
C TYR A 62 -12.46 -19.58 -12.29
N ALA A 63 -11.93 -18.37 -12.51
CA ALA A 63 -11.42 -17.93 -13.79
C ALA A 63 -10.16 -18.71 -14.22
N PHE A 64 -9.30 -19.16 -13.30
CA PHE A 64 -8.13 -19.99 -13.63
C PHE A 64 -8.49 -21.25 -14.42
N THR A 65 -9.67 -21.81 -14.19
CA THR A 65 -10.12 -23.05 -14.83
C THR A 65 -11.13 -22.82 -15.96
N HIS A 66 -11.90 -21.72 -15.94
CA HIS A 66 -12.99 -21.47 -16.89
C HIS A 66 -12.69 -20.32 -17.86
N HIS A 67 -11.97 -19.28 -17.43
CA HIS A 67 -11.72 -18.06 -18.20
C HIS A 67 -10.29 -17.52 -18.06
N PRO A 68 -9.24 -18.35 -18.21
CA PRO A 68 -7.86 -17.95 -17.89
C PRO A 68 -7.33 -16.78 -18.73
N PHE A 69 -7.81 -16.60 -19.97
CA PHE A 69 -7.38 -15.54 -20.87
C PHE A 69 -8.26 -14.27 -20.80
N SER A 70 -9.40 -14.33 -20.12
CA SER A 70 -10.33 -13.22 -19.93
C SER A 70 -10.64 -12.96 -18.46
N ILE A 71 -9.69 -13.25 -17.57
CA ILE A 71 -9.85 -13.12 -16.11
C ILE A 71 -10.27 -11.70 -15.68
N PHE A 72 -9.90 -10.68 -16.45
CA PHE A 72 -10.30 -9.30 -16.19
C PHE A 72 -11.77 -9.00 -16.52
N ASP A 73 -12.43 -9.82 -17.36
CA ASP A 73 -13.84 -9.67 -17.70
C ASP A 73 -14.72 -10.40 -16.67
N ALA A 74 -14.69 -9.93 -15.43
CA ALA A 74 -15.41 -10.55 -14.34
C ALA A 74 -16.93 -10.39 -14.50
N ASN A 75 -17.68 -11.15 -13.71
CA ASN A 75 -19.14 -11.28 -13.86
C ASN A 75 -19.96 -10.11 -13.32
N ILE A 76 -19.34 -9.13 -12.67
CA ILE A 76 -19.97 -7.94 -12.07
C ILE A 76 -20.09 -6.76 -13.05
N PHE A 77 -20.96 -5.81 -12.74
CA PHE A 77 -21.19 -4.60 -13.54
C PHE A 77 -21.51 -4.88 -15.02
N SER A 78 -22.22 -5.96 -15.32
CA SER A 78 -22.62 -6.26 -16.70
C SER A 78 -23.43 -5.09 -17.28
N PRO A 79 -23.17 -4.68 -18.55
CA PRO A 79 -22.35 -5.30 -19.57
C PRO A 79 -20.90 -4.78 -19.67
N GLN A 80 -20.39 -4.09 -18.66
CA GLN A 80 -19.07 -3.48 -18.71
C GLN A 80 -17.95 -4.53 -18.82
N PRO A 81 -16.93 -4.31 -19.67
CA PRO A 81 -15.77 -5.18 -19.77
C PRO A 81 -14.71 -4.84 -18.71
N ARG A 82 -13.78 -5.75 -18.49
CA ARG A 82 -12.58 -5.57 -17.64
C ARG A 82 -12.88 -5.13 -16.21
N THR A 83 -13.98 -5.60 -15.67
CA THR A 83 -14.52 -5.15 -14.37
C THR A 83 -13.64 -5.54 -13.19
N LEU A 84 -12.80 -6.59 -13.28
CA LEU A 84 -11.80 -6.89 -12.26
C LEU A 84 -10.76 -5.76 -12.11
N ALA A 85 -10.46 -5.01 -13.19
CA ALA A 85 -9.52 -3.88 -13.15
C ALA A 85 -10.13 -2.58 -12.60
N TYR A 86 -11.37 -2.61 -12.09
CA TYR A 86 -11.98 -1.47 -11.38
C TYR A 86 -11.44 -1.31 -9.97
N SER A 87 -10.76 -2.33 -9.45
CA SER A 87 -10.02 -2.32 -8.19
C SER A 87 -8.74 -3.16 -8.32
N GLU A 88 -8.24 -3.71 -7.22
CA GLU A 88 -7.09 -4.62 -7.19
C GLU A 88 -7.46 -5.98 -7.79
N ASN A 89 -6.60 -6.53 -8.65
CA ASN A 89 -6.91 -7.79 -9.35
C ASN A 89 -6.73 -9.04 -8.47
N LEU A 90 -5.84 -9.00 -7.48
CA LEU A 90 -5.51 -10.07 -6.53
C LEU A 90 -5.11 -11.43 -7.13
N ILE A 91 -4.87 -11.53 -8.45
CA ILE A 91 -4.57 -12.79 -9.18
C ILE A 91 -3.42 -13.56 -8.50
N GLY A 92 -2.35 -12.85 -8.10
CA GLY A 92 -1.22 -13.49 -7.40
C GLY A 92 -1.60 -14.02 -6.00
N SER A 93 -2.55 -13.39 -5.32
CA SER A 93 -3.14 -13.90 -4.07
C SER A 93 -4.07 -15.06 -4.36
N GLY A 94 -4.82 -15.03 -5.45
CA GLY A 94 -5.71 -16.08 -5.94
C GLY A 94 -4.97 -17.40 -6.17
N ILE A 95 -3.70 -17.37 -6.63
CA ILE A 95 -2.87 -18.58 -6.79
C ILE A 95 -2.74 -19.34 -5.46
N PHE A 96 -2.61 -18.62 -4.32
CA PHE A 96 -2.52 -19.25 -3.00
C PHE A 96 -3.89 -19.58 -2.42
N ALA A 97 -4.93 -18.83 -2.78
CA ALA A 97 -6.30 -19.07 -2.35
C ALA A 97 -6.92 -20.29 -3.07
N ALA A 98 -6.60 -20.50 -4.35
CA ALA A 98 -7.22 -21.52 -5.19
C ALA A 98 -7.17 -22.95 -4.59
N PRO A 99 -6.02 -23.49 -4.13
CA PRO A 99 -6.00 -24.82 -3.54
C PRO A 99 -6.87 -24.93 -2.28
N ILE A 100 -6.98 -23.84 -1.51
CA ILE A 100 -7.81 -23.83 -0.29
C ILE A 100 -9.29 -23.84 -0.70
N LEU A 101 -9.68 -23.03 -1.68
CA LEU A 101 -11.05 -22.98 -2.19
C LEU A 101 -11.48 -24.28 -2.86
N TRP A 102 -10.61 -24.91 -3.65
CA TRP A 102 -10.90 -26.22 -4.27
C TRP A 102 -11.08 -27.35 -3.25
N LEU A 103 -10.41 -27.27 -2.09
CA LEU A 103 -10.50 -28.29 -1.05
C LEU A 103 -11.61 -28.05 -0.03
N THR A 104 -11.97 -26.79 0.24
CA THR A 104 -12.84 -26.45 1.38
C THR A 104 -14.11 -25.69 0.99
N ASP A 105 -14.15 -25.10 -0.20
CA ASP A 105 -15.20 -24.17 -0.66
C ASP A 105 -15.47 -23.02 0.33
N ASN A 106 -14.44 -22.63 1.11
CA ASN A 106 -14.55 -21.61 2.15
C ASN A 106 -13.71 -20.37 1.82
N PRO A 107 -14.33 -19.29 1.31
CA PRO A 107 -13.63 -18.07 0.92
C PRO A 107 -13.07 -17.30 2.12
N VAL A 108 -13.70 -17.39 3.30
CA VAL A 108 -13.21 -16.75 4.53
C VAL A 108 -11.90 -17.39 4.96
N LEU A 109 -11.83 -18.73 4.97
CA LEU A 109 -10.60 -19.46 5.26
C LEU A 109 -9.49 -19.12 4.26
N ALA A 110 -9.81 -19.08 2.97
CA ALA A 110 -8.84 -18.77 1.92
C ALA A 110 -8.26 -17.37 2.08
N MET A 111 -9.09 -16.36 2.30
CA MET A 111 -8.66 -14.97 2.52
C MET A 111 -7.75 -14.87 3.75
N ASN A 112 -8.16 -15.41 4.88
CA ASN A 112 -7.40 -15.34 6.12
C ASN A 112 -6.07 -16.07 6.02
N LEU A 113 -6.01 -17.25 5.40
CA LEU A 113 -4.76 -17.99 5.21
C LEU A 113 -3.80 -17.25 4.28
N VAL A 114 -4.30 -16.60 3.22
CA VAL A 114 -3.48 -15.73 2.35
C VAL A 114 -2.93 -14.55 3.14
N ALA A 115 -3.73 -13.89 3.98
CA ALA A 115 -3.30 -12.79 4.83
C ALA A 115 -2.22 -13.23 5.83
N LEU A 116 -2.40 -14.36 6.50
CA LEU A 116 -1.41 -14.95 7.43
C LEU A 116 -0.13 -15.36 6.70
N LEU A 117 -0.25 -16.03 5.54
CA LEU A 117 0.89 -16.39 4.69
C LEU A 117 1.71 -15.15 4.29
N SER A 118 1.04 -14.04 4.04
CA SER A 118 1.73 -12.79 3.71
C SER A 118 2.62 -12.29 4.84
N CYS A 119 2.26 -12.49 6.11
CA CYS A 119 3.11 -12.15 7.26
C CYS A 119 4.41 -12.96 7.24
N LEU A 120 4.28 -14.26 7.08
CA LEU A 120 5.41 -15.18 6.97
C LEU A 120 6.35 -14.78 5.81
N LEU A 121 5.79 -14.58 4.61
CA LEU A 121 6.56 -14.26 3.41
C LEU A 121 7.21 -12.86 3.50
N CYS A 122 6.55 -11.87 4.11
CA CYS A 122 7.14 -10.55 4.37
C CYS A 122 8.33 -10.65 5.32
N GLY A 123 8.22 -11.45 6.39
CA GLY A 123 9.32 -11.69 7.31
C GLY A 123 10.52 -12.33 6.61
N ILE A 124 10.29 -13.39 5.84
CA ILE A 124 11.34 -14.07 5.05
C ILE A 124 11.96 -13.11 4.03
N GLY A 125 11.12 -12.36 3.30
CA GLY A 125 11.59 -11.41 2.28
C GLY A 125 12.50 -10.33 2.86
N ALA A 126 12.10 -9.71 3.97
CA ALA A 126 12.93 -8.69 4.63
C ALA A 126 14.20 -9.28 5.24
N TYR A 127 14.14 -10.50 5.79
CA TYR A 127 15.33 -11.24 6.22
C TYR A 127 16.31 -11.45 5.04
N VAL A 128 15.81 -11.97 3.92
CA VAL A 128 16.64 -12.21 2.72
C VAL A 128 17.23 -10.89 2.21
N LEU A 129 16.45 -9.83 2.14
CA LEU A 129 16.90 -8.50 1.74
C LEU A 129 18.01 -7.99 2.66
N ALA A 130 17.81 -8.01 3.98
CA ALA A 130 18.80 -7.59 4.97
C ALA A 130 20.10 -8.40 4.83
N ARG A 131 20.00 -9.72 4.64
CA ARG A 131 21.17 -10.59 4.39
C ARG A 131 21.91 -10.21 3.11
N ARG A 132 21.19 -9.92 2.02
CA ARG A 132 21.78 -9.52 0.73
C ARG A 132 22.52 -8.19 0.80
N VAL A 133 22.08 -7.26 1.63
CA VAL A 133 22.77 -5.97 1.84
C VAL A 133 23.85 -6.03 2.93
N GLY A 134 24.20 -7.22 3.41
CA GLY A 134 25.34 -7.46 4.29
C GLY A 134 25.06 -7.41 5.80
N VAL A 135 23.79 -7.46 6.21
CA VAL A 135 23.40 -7.56 7.62
C VAL A 135 23.57 -9.01 8.12
N GLY A 136 24.14 -9.21 9.31
CA GLY A 136 24.35 -10.51 9.94
C GLY A 136 23.03 -11.23 10.25
N SER A 137 23.05 -12.57 10.35
CA SER A 137 21.81 -13.38 10.53
C SER A 137 20.95 -12.97 11.72
N PRO A 138 21.46 -12.79 12.96
CA PRO A 138 20.61 -12.39 14.09
C PRO A 138 19.97 -11.02 13.90
N ALA A 139 20.70 -10.09 13.29
CA ALA A 139 20.22 -8.74 12.99
C ALA A 139 19.18 -8.76 11.85
N ALA A 140 19.36 -9.60 10.84
CA ALA A 140 18.41 -9.77 9.74
C ALA A 140 17.07 -10.38 10.21
N VAL A 141 17.08 -11.23 11.26
CA VAL A 141 15.85 -11.73 11.90
C VAL A 141 15.02 -10.55 12.42
N LEU A 142 15.64 -9.56 13.06
CA LEU A 142 14.93 -8.37 13.54
C LEU A 142 14.31 -7.57 12.39
N SER A 143 15.02 -7.47 11.25
CA SER A 143 14.45 -6.84 10.05
C SER A 143 13.17 -7.55 9.60
N GLY A 144 13.18 -8.89 9.59
CA GLY A 144 11.98 -9.68 9.27
C GLY A 144 10.83 -9.46 10.24
N VAL A 145 11.10 -9.46 11.56
CA VAL A 145 10.09 -9.19 12.60
C VAL A 145 9.47 -7.80 12.40
N ILE A 146 10.28 -6.77 12.18
CA ILE A 146 9.79 -5.40 11.98
C ILE A 146 8.91 -5.33 10.73
N PHE A 147 9.38 -5.82 9.58
CA PHE A 147 8.59 -5.70 8.36
C PHE A 147 7.32 -6.53 8.37
N ALA A 148 7.34 -7.72 8.98
CA ALA A 148 6.17 -8.59 9.07
C ALA A 148 5.10 -8.06 10.04
N PHE A 149 5.48 -7.49 11.18
CA PHE A 149 4.57 -7.28 12.31
C PHE A 149 4.46 -5.83 12.78
N ALA A 150 5.21 -4.87 12.21
CA ALA A 150 5.03 -3.47 12.55
C ALA A 150 3.59 -3.01 12.28
N PRO A 151 3.00 -2.20 13.19
CA PRO A 151 1.60 -1.80 13.15
C PRO A 151 1.11 -1.27 11.79
N PRO A 152 1.88 -0.44 11.04
CA PRO A 152 1.42 0.08 9.75
C PRO A 152 1.06 -1.00 8.73
N ARG A 153 1.60 -2.20 8.87
CA ARG A 153 1.31 -3.34 8.02
C ARG A 153 0.40 -4.37 8.71
N PHE A 154 0.74 -4.79 9.93
CA PHE A 154 0.08 -5.90 10.60
C PHE A 154 -1.40 -5.60 10.91
N LEU A 155 -1.71 -4.36 11.29
CA LEU A 155 -3.08 -3.93 11.56
C LEU A 155 -3.92 -3.67 10.30
N ARG A 156 -3.41 -4.03 9.13
CA ARG A 156 -4.12 -3.97 7.84
C ARG A 156 -4.32 -5.37 7.24
N LEU A 157 -4.37 -6.40 8.06
CA LEU A 157 -4.63 -7.77 7.59
C LEU A 157 -6.00 -7.92 6.92
N ASP A 158 -6.94 -7.04 7.24
CA ASP A 158 -8.24 -6.89 6.56
C ASP A 158 -8.14 -6.25 5.17
N GLN A 159 -7.03 -5.56 4.85
CA GLN A 159 -6.79 -4.89 3.56
C GLN A 159 -5.81 -5.74 2.73
N LEU A 160 -6.30 -6.81 2.14
CA LEU A 160 -5.48 -7.85 1.53
C LEU A 160 -4.44 -7.31 0.53
N PHE A 161 -4.79 -6.33 -0.29
CA PHE A 161 -3.90 -5.71 -1.26
C PHE A 161 -2.74 -4.90 -0.65
N LEU A 162 -2.86 -4.43 0.60
CA LEU A 162 -1.77 -3.77 1.34
C LEU A 162 -0.94 -4.74 2.16
N THR A 163 -1.54 -5.86 2.54
CA THR A 163 -0.89 -6.92 3.32
C THR A 163 0.02 -7.79 2.44
N THR A 164 -0.40 -8.08 1.21
CA THR A 164 0.30 -8.99 0.28
C THR A 164 1.40 -8.28 -0.52
N ILE A 165 2.35 -7.65 0.20
CA ILE A 165 3.52 -6.94 -0.38
C ILE A 165 4.84 -7.70 -0.17
N ALA A 166 4.75 -9.00 0.01
CA ALA A 166 5.91 -9.85 0.33
C ALA A 166 6.97 -9.87 -0.78
N TRP A 167 6.56 -9.69 -2.03
CA TRP A 167 7.47 -9.75 -3.18
C TRP A 167 8.34 -8.50 -3.33
N VAL A 168 7.99 -7.39 -2.67
CA VAL A 168 8.79 -6.15 -2.67
C VAL A 168 10.20 -6.38 -2.13
N PRO A 169 10.41 -6.93 -0.92
CA PRO A 169 11.76 -7.17 -0.41
C PRO A 169 12.53 -8.23 -1.22
N PHE A 170 11.87 -9.25 -1.79
CA PHE A 170 12.54 -10.22 -2.65
C PHE A 170 13.03 -9.55 -3.95
N GLY A 171 12.17 -8.78 -4.62
CA GLY A 171 12.55 -8.05 -5.83
C GLY A 171 13.74 -7.12 -5.60
N LEU A 172 13.75 -6.38 -4.49
CA LEU A 172 14.88 -5.52 -4.12
C LEU A 172 16.15 -6.32 -3.78
N ALA A 173 16.03 -7.47 -3.11
CA ALA A 173 17.17 -8.31 -2.79
C ALA A 173 17.91 -8.78 -4.04
N TYR A 174 17.18 -9.29 -5.03
CA TYR A 174 17.75 -9.71 -6.30
C TYR A 174 18.26 -8.54 -7.14
N LEU A 175 17.59 -7.39 -7.10
CA LEU A 175 18.05 -6.20 -7.79
C LEU A 175 19.38 -5.67 -7.20
N HIS A 176 19.53 -5.68 -5.87
CA HIS A 176 20.82 -5.36 -5.23
C HIS A 176 21.94 -6.30 -5.71
N THR A 177 21.70 -7.62 -5.71
CA THR A 177 22.68 -8.59 -6.18
C THR A 177 23.06 -8.36 -7.65
N TYR A 178 22.07 -8.12 -8.51
CA TYR A 178 22.34 -7.80 -9.92
C TYR A 178 23.20 -6.54 -10.07
N LEU A 179 22.88 -5.48 -9.32
CA LEU A 179 23.62 -4.23 -9.41
C LEU A 179 25.05 -4.35 -8.86
N ASP A 180 25.32 -5.28 -7.95
CA ASP A 180 26.65 -5.55 -7.41
C ASP A 180 27.45 -6.51 -8.29
N GLU A 181 26.87 -7.62 -8.74
CA GLU A 181 27.55 -8.74 -9.40
C GLU A 181 27.37 -8.78 -10.92
N GLY A 182 26.29 -8.17 -11.45
CA GLY A 182 25.97 -8.15 -12.89
C GLY A 182 25.44 -9.47 -13.44
N ASN A 183 24.97 -10.37 -12.58
CA ASN A 183 24.42 -11.67 -12.98
C ASN A 183 23.00 -11.51 -13.55
N ARG A 184 22.77 -11.92 -14.78
CA ARG A 184 21.46 -11.84 -15.46
C ARG A 184 20.37 -12.68 -14.79
N PHE A 185 20.72 -13.75 -14.09
CA PHE A 185 19.75 -14.53 -13.33
C PHE A 185 19.08 -13.67 -12.25
N ASP A 186 19.88 -12.88 -11.51
CA ASP A 186 19.36 -12.00 -10.46
C ASP A 186 18.46 -10.90 -11.04
N LEU A 187 18.78 -10.37 -12.23
CA LEU A 187 17.88 -9.45 -12.92
C LEU A 187 16.53 -10.11 -13.28
N ARG A 188 16.57 -11.32 -13.82
CA ARG A 188 15.34 -12.06 -14.16
C ARG A 188 14.50 -12.33 -12.93
N MET A 189 15.12 -12.69 -11.81
CA MET A 189 14.41 -12.89 -10.55
C MET A 189 13.82 -11.59 -10.00
N ALA A 190 14.54 -10.45 -10.11
CA ALA A 190 14.00 -9.16 -9.71
C ALA A 190 12.76 -8.78 -10.54
N VAL A 191 12.79 -9.00 -11.87
CA VAL A 191 11.64 -8.75 -12.75
C VAL A 191 10.51 -9.75 -12.48
N PHE A 192 10.82 -11.03 -12.23
CA PHE A 192 9.84 -12.03 -11.83
C PHE A 192 9.06 -11.61 -10.58
N PHE A 193 9.76 -11.15 -9.53
CA PHE A 193 9.09 -10.67 -8.33
C PHE A 193 8.31 -9.37 -8.55
N LEU A 194 8.75 -8.50 -9.46
CA LEU A 194 7.95 -7.33 -9.88
C LEU A 194 6.65 -7.77 -10.55
N THR A 195 6.73 -8.74 -11.46
CA THR A 195 5.55 -9.30 -12.14
C THR A 195 4.60 -9.95 -11.13
N LEU A 196 5.14 -10.78 -10.24
CA LEU A 196 4.35 -11.45 -9.22
C LEU A 196 3.70 -10.44 -8.27
N GLN A 197 4.40 -9.34 -7.93
CA GLN A 197 3.84 -8.27 -7.12
C GLN A 197 2.72 -7.51 -7.87
N ALA A 198 2.88 -7.26 -9.16
CA ALA A 198 1.85 -6.61 -9.99
C ALA A 198 0.58 -7.47 -10.14
N LEU A 199 0.73 -8.79 -10.19
CA LEU A 199 -0.39 -9.73 -10.15
C LEU A 199 -1.04 -9.82 -8.77
N THR A 200 -0.28 -9.55 -7.70
CA THR A 200 -0.76 -9.68 -6.32
C THR A 200 -1.42 -8.39 -5.82
N SER A 201 -0.82 -7.24 -6.12
CA SER A 201 -1.29 -5.92 -5.67
C SER A 201 -0.69 -4.81 -6.52
N GLY A 202 -1.53 -3.94 -7.07
CA GLY A 202 -1.12 -2.74 -7.78
C GLY A 202 -0.35 -1.76 -6.90
N HIS A 203 -0.74 -1.58 -5.63
CA HIS A 203 -0.01 -0.77 -4.67
C HIS A 203 1.40 -1.30 -4.43
N GLY A 204 1.52 -2.60 -4.17
CA GLY A 204 2.82 -3.25 -3.98
C GLY A 204 3.70 -3.15 -5.23
N ALA A 205 3.11 -3.24 -6.43
CA ALA A 205 3.84 -3.04 -7.69
C ALA A 205 4.42 -1.63 -7.81
N VAL A 206 3.64 -0.59 -7.46
CA VAL A 206 4.12 0.80 -7.45
C VAL A 206 5.22 0.99 -6.41
N PHE A 207 5.10 0.40 -5.22
CA PHE A 207 6.14 0.45 -4.18
C PHE A 207 7.45 -0.19 -4.68
N LEU A 208 7.38 -1.37 -5.28
CA LEU A 208 8.55 -2.05 -5.80
C LEU A 208 9.16 -1.29 -6.99
N ALA A 209 8.33 -0.82 -7.93
CA ALA A 209 8.80 -0.05 -9.08
C ALA A 209 9.49 1.24 -8.65
N LEU A 210 8.90 1.99 -7.70
CA LEU A 210 9.50 3.20 -7.14
C LEU A 210 10.83 2.91 -6.44
N ALA A 211 10.86 1.91 -5.57
CA ALA A 211 12.07 1.54 -4.84
C ALA A 211 13.17 1.02 -5.78
N ALA A 212 12.81 0.24 -6.81
CA ALA A 212 13.73 -0.23 -7.83
C ALA A 212 14.27 0.93 -8.67
N ALA A 213 13.42 1.85 -9.12
CA ALA A 213 13.84 3.04 -9.85
C ALA A 213 14.76 3.94 -9.00
N ALA A 214 14.41 4.13 -7.73
CA ALA A 214 15.25 4.87 -6.78
C ALA A 214 16.62 4.18 -6.58
N LEU A 215 16.65 2.84 -6.45
CA LEU A 215 17.88 2.08 -6.30
C LEU A 215 18.77 2.16 -7.55
N VAL A 216 18.17 1.96 -8.73
CA VAL A 216 18.88 2.09 -10.00
C VAL A 216 19.40 3.52 -10.17
N GLY A 217 18.56 4.53 -9.95
CA GLY A 217 18.97 5.94 -10.02
C GLY A 217 20.09 6.27 -9.03
N TYR A 218 20.01 5.79 -7.78
CA TYR A 218 21.04 5.96 -6.78
C TYR A 218 22.39 5.37 -7.23
N ARG A 219 22.37 4.15 -7.80
CA ARG A 219 23.57 3.45 -8.28
C ARG A 219 24.13 4.06 -9.56
N VAL A 220 23.27 4.57 -10.46
CA VAL A 220 23.67 5.19 -11.72
C VAL A 220 24.26 6.58 -11.50
N VAL A 221 23.57 7.43 -10.75
CA VAL A 221 24.02 8.82 -10.47
C VAL A 221 25.35 8.83 -9.73
N LEU A 222 25.61 7.82 -8.90
CA LEU A 222 26.82 7.67 -8.11
C LEU A 222 27.82 6.64 -8.67
N GLY A 223 27.48 6.00 -9.82
CA GLY A 223 28.26 4.94 -10.44
C GLY A 223 29.15 5.39 -11.60
N GLU A 224 29.90 4.46 -12.18
CA GLU A 224 30.71 4.70 -13.36
C GLU A 224 29.86 4.60 -14.66
N PRO A 225 29.98 5.58 -15.60
CA PRO A 225 29.13 5.62 -16.82
C PRO A 225 29.28 4.41 -17.75
N LEU A 226 30.42 3.74 -17.77
CA LEU A 226 30.67 2.57 -18.64
C LEU A 226 29.85 1.34 -18.26
N ALA A 227 29.52 1.16 -17.00
CA ALA A 227 28.64 0.06 -16.54
C ALA A 227 27.17 0.27 -16.96
N LEU A 228 26.76 1.52 -17.21
CA LEU A 228 25.38 1.86 -17.56
C LEU A 228 24.97 1.30 -18.93
N LYS A 229 25.79 1.44 -19.99
CA LYS A 229 25.48 0.96 -21.35
C LYS A 229 25.26 -0.56 -21.38
N ARG A 230 26.11 -1.33 -20.67
CA ARG A 230 25.97 -2.77 -20.56
C ARG A 230 24.67 -3.13 -19.80
N ARG A 231 24.37 -2.43 -18.71
CA ARG A 231 23.15 -2.67 -17.90
C ARG A 231 21.87 -2.32 -18.65
N VAL A 232 21.87 -1.24 -19.43
CA VAL A 232 20.73 -0.91 -20.32
C VAL A 232 20.49 -2.02 -21.34
N GLY A 233 21.56 -2.58 -21.94
CA GLY A 233 21.44 -3.74 -22.83
C GLY A 233 20.89 -4.99 -22.12
N ASP A 234 21.33 -5.25 -20.88
CA ASP A 234 20.83 -6.37 -20.08
C ASP A 234 19.35 -6.19 -19.72
N PHE A 235 18.91 -4.98 -19.33
CA PHE A 235 17.50 -4.65 -19.11
C PHE A 235 16.66 -4.81 -20.38
N GLY A 236 17.16 -4.37 -21.54
CA GLY A 236 16.47 -4.51 -22.81
C GLY A 236 16.35 -5.98 -23.27
N ALA A 237 17.44 -6.75 -23.20
CA ALA A 237 17.45 -8.13 -23.69
C ALA A 237 16.95 -9.17 -22.67
N GLY A 238 17.18 -8.95 -21.37
CA GLY A 238 16.87 -9.92 -20.32
C GLY A 238 15.58 -9.68 -19.54
N GLY A 239 15.05 -8.45 -19.59
CA GLY A 239 13.87 -8.04 -18.81
C GLY A 239 12.60 -7.88 -19.65
N ALA A 240 12.71 -7.53 -20.92
CA ALA A 240 11.55 -7.14 -21.73
C ALA A 240 10.45 -8.21 -21.78
N LEU A 241 10.80 -9.48 -21.97
CA LEU A 241 9.84 -10.59 -22.04
C LEU A 241 9.12 -10.79 -20.68
N LEU A 242 9.88 -10.70 -19.58
CA LEU A 242 9.32 -10.88 -18.22
C LEU A 242 8.50 -9.67 -17.77
N LEU A 243 8.69 -8.49 -18.39
CA LEU A 243 7.88 -7.30 -18.14
C LEU A 243 6.57 -7.31 -18.92
N ALA A 244 6.43 -8.15 -19.95
CA ALA A 244 5.21 -8.20 -20.75
C ALA A 244 3.92 -8.37 -19.91
N PRO A 245 3.84 -9.25 -18.91
CA PRO A 245 2.66 -9.34 -18.05
C PRO A 245 2.38 -8.05 -17.29
N VAL A 246 3.42 -7.38 -16.77
CA VAL A 246 3.27 -6.09 -16.05
C VAL A 246 2.72 -5.01 -16.98
N VAL A 247 3.23 -4.96 -18.22
CA VAL A 247 2.76 -4.02 -19.24
C VAL A 247 1.31 -4.31 -19.63
N LEU A 248 0.95 -5.57 -19.85
CA LEU A 248 -0.43 -5.98 -20.17
C LEU A 248 -1.40 -5.60 -19.06
N ILE A 249 -1.04 -5.87 -17.80
CA ILE A 249 -1.83 -5.46 -16.62
C ILE A 249 -1.96 -3.93 -16.61
N GLY A 250 -0.85 -3.21 -16.72
CA GLY A 250 -0.84 -1.74 -16.73
C GLY A 250 -1.68 -1.14 -17.86
N LEU A 251 -1.63 -1.72 -19.06
CA LEU A 251 -2.47 -1.31 -20.20
C LEU A 251 -3.96 -1.56 -19.92
N THR A 252 -4.31 -2.67 -19.26
CA THR A 252 -5.70 -2.96 -18.89
C THR A 252 -6.25 -1.90 -17.94
N TYR A 253 -5.49 -1.55 -16.89
CA TYR A 253 -5.87 -0.47 -15.97
C TYR A 253 -5.92 0.91 -16.66
N ALA A 254 -4.97 1.20 -17.54
CA ALA A 254 -4.96 2.47 -18.29
C ALA A 254 -6.18 2.61 -19.22
N ARG A 255 -6.61 1.52 -19.87
CA ARG A 255 -7.83 1.51 -20.68
C ARG A 255 -9.07 1.73 -19.83
N VAL A 256 -9.21 1.03 -18.70
CA VAL A 256 -10.33 1.24 -17.77
C VAL A 256 -10.37 2.69 -17.28
N GLN A 257 -9.23 3.28 -16.94
CA GLN A 257 -9.17 4.68 -16.51
C GLN A 257 -9.57 5.65 -17.63
N ALA A 258 -9.19 5.36 -18.88
CA ALA A 258 -9.57 6.17 -20.04
C ALA A 258 -11.08 6.05 -20.32
N ASP A 259 -11.64 4.83 -20.29
CA ASP A 259 -13.06 4.57 -20.54
C ASP A 259 -13.95 5.22 -19.47
N MET A 260 -13.50 5.23 -18.22
CA MET A 260 -14.23 5.87 -17.10
C MET A 260 -14.08 7.40 -17.06
N GLY A 261 -13.17 7.99 -17.85
CA GLY A 261 -12.90 9.43 -17.84
C GLY A 261 -12.40 9.98 -16.49
N SER A 262 -12.05 9.11 -15.56
CA SER A 262 -11.74 9.49 -14.19
C SER A 262 -10.29 9.93 -14.01
N LYS A 263 -10.08 11.25 -13.89
CA LYS A 263 -8.83 11.79 -13.34
C LYS A 263 -9.13 12.36 -11.96
N ARG A 264 -8.51 11.82 -10.93
CA ARG A 264 -8.65 12.38 -9.57
C ARG A 264 -8.04 13.77 -9.50
N ALA A 265 -8.80 14.74 -9.00
CA ALA A 265 -8.26 16.04 -8.60
C ALA A 265 -7.48 15.88 -7.29
N LEU A 266 -6.56 16.83 -6.98
CA LEU A 266 -5.76 16.74 -5.74
C LEU A 266 -6.63 16.71 -4.47
N ALA A 267 -7.83 17.29 -4.51
CA ALA A 267 -8.79 17.27 -3.40
C ALA A 267 -9.41 15.88 -3.14
N ASP A 268 -9.36 14.97 -4.12
CA ASP A 268 -9.97 13.64 -4.02
C ASP A 268 -9.08 12.63 -3.30
N TRP A 269 -7.82 12.99 -2.98
CA TRP A 269 -6.93 12.11 -2.24
C TRP A 269 -7.14 12.19 -0.74
N LEU A 270 -7.14 11.03 -0.10
CA LEU A 270 -7.16 10.90 1.34
C LEU A 270 -5.77 11.23 1.91
N ILE A 271 -5.58 12.49 2.28
CA ILE A 271 -4.30 13.04 2.69
C ILE A 271 -4.20 13.06 4.22
N VAL A 272 -3.02 12.72 4.73
CA VAL A 272 -2.68 12.80 6.16
C VAL A 272 -1.69 13.91 6.44
N GLY A 273 -1.77 14.49 7.64
CA GLY A 273 -0.78 15.44 8.14
C GLY A 273 0.43 14.77 8.79
N PRO A 274 1.49 15.53 9.10
CA PRO A 274 2.65 14.99 9.79
C PRO A 274 2.33 14.41 11.18
N THR A 275 1.35 14.96 11.89
CA THR A 275 0.90 14.50 13.22
C THR A 275 0.22 13.14 13.14
N ASP A 276 -0.46 12.84 12.03
CA ASP A 276 -1.16 11.56 11.84
C ASP A 276 -0.18 10.38 11.74
N LEU A 277 1.09 10.63 11.35
CA LEU A 277 2.16 9.63 11.40
C LEU A 277 2.47 9.15 12.83
N LEU A 278 2.01 9.90 13.83
CA LEU A 278 2.18 9.60 15.26
C LEU A 278 0.91 9.00 15.88
N ALA A 279 -0.07 8.63 15.05
CA ALA A 279 -1.28 7.95 15.52
C ALA A 279 -0.90 6.65 16.24
N SER A 280 -1.33 6.54 17.50
CA SER A 280 -0.90 5.49 18.41
C SER A 280 -1.76 4.22 18.26
N PRO A 281 -1.22 3.11 17.73
CA PRO A 281 -2.00 1.90 17.52
C PRO A 281 -1.97 0.92 18.70
N THR A 282 -0.99 1.04 19.60
CA THR A 282 -0.79 0.10 20.70
C THR A 282 -0.82 0.81 22.05
N TYR A 283 -1.04 0.03 23.13
CA TYR A 283 -0.96 0.57 24.49
C TYR A 283 0.42 1.18 24.79
N VAL A 284 1.50 0.51 24.37
CA VAL A 284 2.88 1.01 24.56
C VAL A 284 3.08 2.35 23.86
N HIS A 285 2.59 2.49 22.63
CA HIS A 285 2.68 3.74 21.89
C HIS A 285 1.82 4.84 22.54
N SER A 286 0.63 4.52 23.07
CA SER A 286 -0.27 5.48 23.70
C SER A 286 0.25 6.04 25.00
N LEU A 287 1.19 5.37 25.70
CA LEU A 287 1.81 5.89 26.93
C LEU A 287 2.47 7.26 26.73
N LEU A 288 3.04 7.49 25.58
CA LEU A 288 3.74 8.74 25.27
C LEU A 288 3.06 9.54 24.15
N LEU A 289 2.78 8.91 23.01
CA LEU A 289 2.31 9.62 21.81
C LEU A 289 0.94 10.25 22.00
N ALA A 290 -0.01 9.56 22.62
CA ALA A 290 -1.34 10.11 22.88
C ALA A 290 -1.31 11.31 23.84
N ARG A 291 -0.32 11.37 24.74
CA ARG A 291 -0.14 12.51 25.66
C ARG A 291 0.55 13.69 24.98
N LEU A 292 1.53 13.43 24.12
CA LEU A 292 2.28 14.48 23.42
C LEU A 292 1.53 15.03 22.21
N PHE A 293 0.73 14.20 21.55
CA PHE A 293 0.03 14.52 20.31
C PHE A 293 -1.45 14.10 20.39
N PRO A 294 -2.24 14.74 21.27
CA PRO A 294 -3.64 14.37 21.47
C PRO A 294 -4.49 14.58 20.21
N ASP A 295 -4.05 15.47 19.32
CA ASP A 295 -4.72 15.75 18.03
C ASP A 295 -4.32 14.75 16.91
N ALA A 296 -3.39 13.82 17.17
CA ALA A 296 -3.06 12.76 16.25
C ALA A 296 -4.22 11.76 16.18
N GLN A 297 -5.02 11.86 15.12
CA GLN A 297 -6.20 11.03 14.94
C GLN A 297 -5.90 9.83 14.05
N ILE A 298 -6.47 8.68 14.42
CA ILE A 298 -6.53 7.54 13.52
C ILE A 298 -7.53 7.87 12.43
N ASN A 299 -7.04 8.35 11.29
CA ASN A 299 -7.88 8.57 10.13
C ASN A 299 -8.10 7.24 9.41
N GLN A 300 -9.20 6.56 9.69
CA GLN A 300 -9.55 5.27 9.11
C GLN A 300 -9.62 5.33 7.57
N ASN A 301 -10.09 6.43 7.01
CA ASN A 301 -10.21 6.62 5.58
C ASN A 301 -8.86 6.78 4.87
N ALA A 302 -7.88 7.40 5.51
CA ALA A 302 -6.52 7.58 4.97
C ALA A 302 -5.59 6.37 5.24
N GLY A 303 -6.07 5.38 5.95
CA GLY A 303 -5.33 4.21 6.40
C GLY A 303 -4.70 4.43 7.77
N ALA A 304 -5.40 3.94 8.79
CA ALA A 304 -5.03 3.97 10.20
C ALA A 304 -3.62 3.43 10.48
N TYR A 305 -3.08 3.77 11.63
CA TYR A 305 -1.87 3.19 12.21
C TYR A 305 -0.59 3.43 11.40
N LEU A 306 -0.12 4.67 11.38
CA LEU A 306 1.06 5.05 10.59
C LEU A 306 2.37 4.97 11.39
N PHE A 307 2.32 4.90 12.72
CA PHE A 307 3.50 4.89 13.58
C PHE A 307 4.21 3.53 13.55
N PRO A 308 5.50 3.47 13.14
CA PRO A 308 6.20 2.20 12.94
C PRO A 308 6.74 1.56 14.21
N GLY A 309 6.70 2.24 15.34
CA GLY A 309 7.24 1.81 16.64
C GLY A 309 8.49 2.57 17.08
N TYR A 310 8.73 2.60 18.40
CA TYR A 310 9.91 3.23 19.00
C TYR A 310 11.18 2.43 18.76
N LEU A 311 11.12 1.10 18.96
CA LEU A 311 12.29 0.23 18.78
C LEU A 311 12.80 0.20 17.34
N PRO A 312 11.96 0.09 16.29
CA PRO A 312 12.40 0.24 14.91
C PRO A 312 13.12 1.56 14.66
N LEU A 313 12.58 2.67 15.16
CA LEU A 313 13.19 4.00 15.01
C LEU A 313 14.51 4.10 15.76
N LEU A 314 14.57 3.64 17.01
CA LEU A 314 15.79 3.62 17.81
C LEU A 314 16.90 2.80 17.13
N LEU A 315 16.58 1.58 16.71
CA LEU A 315 17.53 0.71 16.03
C LEU A 315 18.00 1.31 14.70
N ALA A 316 17.09 1.92 13.92
CA ALA A 316 17.44 2.57 12.67
C ALA A 316 18.37 3.78 12.89
N THR A 317 18.18 4.56 13.96
CA THR A 317 19.09 5.67 14.28
C THR A 317 20.50 5.18 14.64
N LEU A 318 20.64 4.01 15.27
CA LEU A 318 21.94 3.39 15.53
C LEU A 318 22.71 3.06 14.22
N ALA A 319 21.99 2.83 13.12
CA ALA A 319 22.62 2.66 11.82
C ALA A 319 23.26 3.95 11.27
N LEU A 320 22.89 5.11 11.78
CA LEU A 320 23.43 6.40 11.35
C LEU A 320 24.66 6.84 12.15
N LEU A 321 24.93 6.18 13.29
CA LEU A 321 26.10 6.52 14.10
C LEU A 321 27.38 6.39 13.26
N PRO A 322 28.31 7.36 13.35
CA PRO A 322 29.56 7.31 12.62
C PRO A 322 30.29 6.02 12.93
N ARG A 323 30.84 5.36 11.92
CA ARG A 323 31.90 4.37 12.15
C ARG A 323 33.04 5.13 12.79
N ALA A 324 33.53 4.66 13.97
CA ALA A 324 34.67 5.29 14.64
C ALA A 324 35.73 5.59 13.59
N PRO A 325 36.19 6.85 13.47
CA PRO A 325 37.22 7.20 12.50
C PRO A 325 38.46 6.41 12.83
N ALA A 326 39.09 5.79 11.83
CA ALA A 326 40.53 5.56 11.92
C ALA A 326 41.14 6.95 12.18
N MET A 327 41.83 7.11 13.32
CA MET A 327 42.38 8.38 13.75
C MET A 327 43.23 8.96 12.62
N SER A 328 42.70 9.92 11.90
CA SER A 328 43.49 10.92 11.18
C SER A 328 43.40 12.20 12.00
N SER A 329 44.49 12.49 12.67
CA SER A 329 44.74 13.74 13.34
C SER A 329 44.77 14.87 12.31
N ALA A 330 43.65 15.53 12.12
CA ALA A 330 43.57 16.82 11.47
C ALA A 330 43.07 17.83 12.51
N SER A 331 43.99 18.43 13.21
CA SER A 331 43.79 19.59 14.05
C SER A 331 43.48 20.82 13.19
N GLY A 332 42.18 20.98 12.88
CA GLY A 332 41.67 22.20 12.29
C GLY A 332 41.07 23.09 13.38
N HIS A 333 41.76 24.11 13.81
CA HIS A 333 41.22 25.20 14.64
C HIS A 333 40.07 25.86 13.86
N SER A 334 38.83 25.44 14.10
CA SER A 334 37.65 26.11 13.54
C SER A 334 37.43 27.40 14.33
N ASN A 335 37.81 28.51 13.71
CA ASN A 335 37.64 29.86 14.23
C ASN A 335 36.15 30.11 14.57
N ARG A 336 35.82 30.46 15.83
CA ARG A 336 34.45 30.74 16.32
C ARG A 336 33.74 31.77 15.44
N TRP A 337 34.44 32.75 14.92
CA TRP A 337 33.94 33.78 14.03
C TRP A 337 33.47 33.25 12.67
N THR A 338 34.09 32.20 12.16
CA THR A 338 33.66 31.55 10.91
C THR A 338 32.31 30.81 11.08
N ARG A 339 32.10 30.22 12.25
CA ARG A 339 30.82 29.56 12.58
C ARG A 339 29.68 30.58 12.77
N ALA A 340 29.94 31.70 13.46
CA ALA A 340 28.99 32.78 13.65
C ALA A 340 28.57 33.44 12.31
N ALA A 341 29.55 33.69 11.43
CA ALA A 341 29.30 34.20 10.09
C ALA A 341 28.48 33.26 9.23
N LEU A 342 28.73 31.94 9.31
CA LEU A 342 27.96 30.92 8.61
C LEU A 342 26.50 30.83 9.15
N ALA A 343 26.34 30.89 10.47
CA ALA A 343 25.03 30.89 11.10
C ALA A 343 24.18 32.10 10.68
N ALA A 344 24.78 33.30 10.66
CA ALA A 344 24.14 34.53 10.21
C ALA A 344 23.75 34.46 8.70
N GLU A 345 24.57 33.84 7.87
CA GLU A 345 24.30 33.65 6.43
C GLU A 345 23.18 32.66 6.19
N ILE A 346 23.11 31.54 6.95
CA ILE A 346 21.98 30.58 6.92
C ILE A 346 20.69 31.26 7.40
N ALA A 347 20.75 32.04 8.47
CA ALA A 347 19.60 32.78 8.99
C ALA A 347 19.10 33.83 7.97
N PHE A 348 19.98 34.52 7.28
CA PHE A 348 19.64 35.44 6.19
C PHE A 348 18.92 34.73 5.05
N LEU A 349 19.46 33.62 4.56
CA LEU A 349 18.84 32.85 3.48
C LEU A 349 17.47 32.29 3.86
N ALA A 350 17.35 31.72 5.06
CA ALA A 350 16.10 31.21 5.58
C ALA A 350 15.05 32.32 5.71
N SER A 351 15.43 33.48 6.27
CA SER A 351 14.52 34.63 6.41
C SER A 351 14.10 35.21 5.05
N THR A 352 15.01 35.27 4.07
CA THR A 352 14.72 35.71 2.70
C THR A 352 13.77 34.73 2.01
N LEU A 353 14.00 33.43 2.13
CA LEU A 353 13.10 32.41 1.57
C LEU A 353 11.71 32.50 2.20
N ILE A 354 11.63 32.69 3.50
CA ILE A 354 10.35 32.89 4.21
C ILE A 354 9.67 34.18 3.74
N ALA A 355 10.42 35.27 3.59
CA ALA A 355 9.88 36.54 3.11
C ALA A 355 9.30 36.42 1.71
N VAL A 356 9.98 35.74 0.81
CA VAL A 356 9.50 35.46 -0.56
C VAL A 356 8.25 34.56 -0.51
N LEU A 357 8.27 33.48 0.27
CA LEU A 357 7.13 32.58 0.39
C LEU A 357 5.89 33.29 0.94
N VAL A 358 6.05 34.12 1.97
CA VAL A 358 4.93 34.90 2.56
C VAL A 358 4.46 35.98 1.59
N SER A 359 5.34 36.59 0.79
CA SER A 359 4.98 37.57 -0.22
C SER A 359 4.19 36.97 -1.39
N VAL A 360 4.49 35.71 -1.76
CA VAL A 360 3.87 35.03 -2.91
C VAL A 360 2.60 34.25 -2.52
N ARG A 361 2.61 33.61 -1.35
CA ARG A 361 1.54 32.69 -0.89
C ARG A 361 0.67 33.19 0.24
N GLY A 362 1.01 34.36 0.84
CA GLY A 362 0.34 34.87 2.02
C GLY A 362 0.87 34.28 3.34
N PRO A 363 0.15 34.44 4.46
CA PRO A 363 0.62 34.11 5.80
C PRO A 363 1.06 32.65 5.93
N LEU A 364 2.28 32.41 6.40
CA LEU A 364 2.84 31.07 6.66
C LEU A 364 2.75 30.77 8.16
N ARG A 365 2.07 29.67 8.53
CA ARG A 365 2.03 29.14 9.88
C ARG A 365 2.47 27.69 9.87
N LEU A 366 3.54 27.38 10.58
CA LEU A 366 3.98 26.01 10.83
C LEU A 366 3.54 25.62 12.25
N LYS A 367 2.62 24.66 12.32
CA LYS A 367 2.14 24.08 13.57
C LYS A 367 2.63 22.64 13.69
N LEU A 368 2.97 22.23 14.90
CA LEU A 368 3.17 20.84 15.29
C LEU A 368 2.19 20.56 16.43
N GLY A 369 1.06 19.94 16.11
CA GLY A 369 -0.09 19.88 17.03
C GLY A 369 -0.66 21.27 17.36
N THR A 370 -0.86 21.55 18.63
CA THR A 370 -1.32 22.85 19.14
C THR A 370 -0.22 23.91 19.19
N ILE A 371 1.06 23.49 19.09
CA ILE A 371 2.22 24.39 19.20
C ILE A 371 2.50 25.04 17.84
N VAL A 372 2.45 26.36 17.80
CA VAL A 372 2.87 27.13 16.62
C VAL A 372 4.38 27.33 16.71
N PHE A 373 5.14 26.52 15.98
CA PHE A 373 6.60 26.62 15.91
C PHE A 373 7.07 27.85 15.17
N PHE A 374 6.31 28.26 14.19
CA PHE A 374 6.67 29.39 13.35
C PHE A 374 5.40 30.04 12.77
N SER A 375 5.34 31.37 12.82
CA SER A 375 4.25 32.16 12.24
C SER A 375 4.77 33.44 11.62
N ALA A 376 4.73 33.54 10.32
CA ALA A 376 5.01 34.75 9.56
C ALA A 376 3.70 35.28 8.95
N ARG A 377 3.10 36.31 9.59
CA ARG A 377 1.79 36.86 9.17
C ARG A 377 1.91 37.99 8.15
N ALA A 378 3.01 38.73 8.16
CA ALA A 378 3.22 39.87 7.29
C ALA A 378 4.58 39.78 6.58
N PRO A 379 4.61 40.02 5.25
CA PRO A 379 5.85 40.03 4.48
C PRO A 379 6.91 41.00 5.04
N SER A 380 6.47 42.17 5.51
CA SER A 380 7.36 43.22 6.05
C SER A 380 8.23 42.73 7.21
N ARG A 381 7.67 41.92 8.12
CA ARG A 381 8.42 41.37 9.26
C ARG A 381 9.48 40.36 8.82
N ALA A 382 9.15 39.55 7.81
CA ALA A 382 10.08 38.56 7.27
C ALA A 382 11.22 39.24 6.50
N TRP A 383 10.94 40.29 5.71
CA TRP A 383 11.93 41.12 5.03
C TRP A 383 12.82 41.89 6.04
N PHE A 384 12.23 42.40 7.12
CA PHE A 384 12.99 43.05 8.19
C PHE A 384 13.95 42.06 8.87
N ALA A 385 13.51 40.84 9.17
CA ALA A 385 14.38 39.81 9.72
C ALA A 385 15.51 39.45 8.76
N ALA A 386 15.24 39.35 7.46
CA ALA A 386 16.27 39.12 6.44
C ALA A 386 17.30 40.25 6.39
N ALA A 387 16.83 41.51 6.42
CA ALA A 387 17.72 42.69 6.46
C ALA A 387 18.59 42.72 7.72
N MET A 388 18.01 42.39 8.89
CA MET A 388 18.76 42.30 10.15
C MET A 388 19.83 41.20 10.09
N CYS A 389 19.50 40.01 9.59
CA CYS A 389 20.46 38.92 9.42
C CYS A 389 21.58 39.30 8.45
N ALA A 390 21.26 40.03 7.36
CA ALA A 390 22.25 40.54 6.45
C ALA A 390 23.20 41.56 7.13
N ALA A 391 22.66 42.51 7.91
CA ALA A 391 23.42 43.49 8.65
C ALA A 391 24.38 42.84 9.68
N VAL A 392 23.89 41.86 10.45
CA VAL A 392 24.70 41.07 11.39
C VAL A 392 25.82 40.33 10.64
N ARG A 393 25.49 39.74 9.48
CA ARG A 393 26.47 39.02 8.67
C ARG A 393 27.60 39.95 8.15
N VAL A 394 27.24 41.14 7.68
CA VAL A 394 28.19 42.15 7.24
C VAL A 394 29.05 42.68 8.42
N GLY A 395 28.43 42.85 9.61
CA GLY A 395 29.14 43.27 10.81
C GLY A 395 30.15 42.23 11.31
N ILE A 396 29.89 40.93 11.16
CA ILE A 396 30.80 39.85 11.59
C ILE A 396 31.98 39.68 10.61
N SER A 397 31.76 39.92 9.32
CA SER A 397 32.82 39.74 8.32
C SER A 397 32.63 40.74 7.15
N ARG A 398 33.60 41.59 6.94
CA ARG A 398 33.62 42.54 5.81
C ARG A 398 33.84 41.88 4.43
N GLN A 399 34.04 40.56 4.37
CA GLN A 399 34.12 39.84 3.09
C GLN A 399 32.72 39.72 2.46
N ALA A 400 32.67 39.83 1.13
CA ALA A 400 31.42 39.87 0.36
C ALA A 400 30.38 38.83 0.81
N PRO A 401 29.13 39.24 1.14
CA PRO A 401 28.12 38.36 1.70
C PRO A 401 27.60 37.32 0.72
N PHE A 402 27.89 37.45 -0.57
CA PHE A 402 27.27 36.66 -1.64
C PHE A 402 28.14 35.56 -2.26
N ALA A 403 29.15 35.05 -1.52
CA ALA A 403 29.80 33.80 -1.91
C ALA A 403 28.91 32.54 -1.75
N VAL A 404 27.60 32.73 -1.77
CA VAL A 404 26.60 31.67 -1.60
C VAL A 404 26.64 30.68 -2.74
N VAL A 405 26.74 31.16 -4.00
CA VAL A 405 26.76 30.28 -5.17
C VAL A 405 28.01 29.39 -5.20
N PRO A 406 29.25 29.90 -5.03
CA PRO A 406 30.44 29.03 -4.91
C PRO A 406 30.39 28.10 -3.70
N ARG A 407 29.82 28.56 -2.57
CA ARG A 407 29.68 27.73 -1.37
C ARG A 407 28.58 26.68 -1.52
N ALA A 408 27.43 27.02 -2.12
CA ALA A 408 26.38 26.05 -2.47
C ALA A 408 26.92 24.99 -3.44
N ILE A 409 27.67 25.40 -4.47
CA ILE A 409 28.37 24.49 -5.37
C ILE A 409 29.39 23.65 -4.59
N GLY A 410 30.14 24.25 -3.67
CA GLY A 410 31.08 23.54 -2.79
C GLY A 410 30.36 22.57 -1.83
N VAL A 411 29.18 22.91 -1.32
CA VAL A 411 28.34 22.00 -0.51
C VAL A 411 27.79 20.88 -1.38
N VAL A 412 27.25 21.20 -2.56
CA VAL A 412 26.77 20.22 -3.53
C VAL A 412 27.90 19.28 -3.95
N ASN A 413 29.09 19.80 -4.25
CA ASN A 413 30.24 18.97 -4.61
C ASN A 413 30.75 18.13 -3.43
N ARG A 414 30.74 18.65 -2.20
CA ARG A 414 31.06 17.88 -0.98
C ARG A 414 29.97 16.79 -0.74
N PHE A 415 28.72 17.13 -0.92
CA PHE A 415 27.63 16.19 -0.82
C PHE A 415 27.72 15.11 -1.91
N ARG A 416 27.99 15.49 -3.16
CA ARG A 416 28.28 14.54 -4.26
C ARG A 416 29.49 13.66 -3.96
N GLY A 417 30.59 14.23 -3.46
CA GLY A 417 31.77 13.48 -3.03
C GLY A 417 31.47 12.53 -1.86
N TRP A 418 30.70 12.98 -0.87
CA TRP A 418 30.23 12.15 0.24
C TRP A 418 29.30 11.03 -0.24
N LEU A 419 28.37 11.31 -1.14
CA LEU A 419 27.55 10.30 -1.78
C LEU A 419 28.40 9.33 -2.59
N ALA A 420 29.36 9.82 -3.37
CA ALA A 420 30.24 8.98 -4.20
C ALA A 420 31.06 8.00 -3.35
N THR A 421 31.52 8.39 -2.16
CA THR A 421 32.22 7.49 -1.22
C THR A 421 31.26 6.46 -0.59
N ARG A 422 29.94 6.71 -0.61
CA ARG A 422 28.91 5.86 -0.02
C ARG A 422 28.01 5.14 -1.05
N ARG A 423 28.33 5.25 -2.33
CA ARG A 423 27.55 4.67 -3.43
C ARG A 423 27.25 3.17 -3.32
N GLN A 424 28.04 2.45 -2.54
CA GLN A 424 27.84 1.03 -2.24
C GLN A 424 27.26 0.80 -0.84
N ASP A 425 27.01 1.87 -0.06
CA ASP A 425 26.45 1.74 1.28
C ASP A 425 24.92 1.66 1.21
N ALA A 426 24.41 0.47 1.38
CA ALA A 426 22.98 0.22 1.44
C ALA A 426 22.27 1.06 2.52
N THR A 427 22.95 1.38 3.65
CA THR A 427 22.40 2.22 4.71
C THR A 427 21.95 3.58 4.17
N THR A 428 22.80 4.24 3.38
CA THR A 428 22.48 5.56 2.80
C THR A 428 21.27 5.46 1.85
N PHE A 429 21.22 4.42 1.02
CA PHE A 429 20.07 4.20 0.15
C PHE A 429 18.76 4.03 0.94
N TYR A 430 18.74 3.19 1.97
CA TYR A 430 17.53 2.96 2.76
C TYR A 430 17.12 4.18 3.59
N VAL A 431 18.04 5.03 4.02
CA VAL A 431 17.69 6.34 4.61
C VAL A 431 16.96 7.21 3.60
N LEU A 432 17.49 7.32 2.38
CA LEU A 432 16.86 8.10 1.32
C LEU A 432 15.49 7.52 0.93
N LEU A 433 15.36 6.19 0.88
CA LEU A 433 14.10 5.52 0.60
C LEU A 433 13.05 5.79 1.69
N VAL A 434 13.44 5.76 2.97
CA VAL A 434 12.54 6.11 4.09
C VAL A 434 12.08 7.56 3.97
N LEU A 435 13.02 8.49 3.75
CA LEU A 435 12.70 9.92 3.61
C LEU A 435 11.77 10.19 2.41
N LEU A 436 12.03 9.54 1.26
CA LEU A 436 11.17 9.62 0.09
C LEU A 436 9.78 9.08 0.39
N SER A 437 9.70 7.90 1.02
CA SER A 437 8.42 7.24 1.32
C SER A 437 7.59 8.03 2.33
N VAL A 438 8.21 8.56 3.38
CA VAL A 438 7.54 9.44 4.34
C VAL A 438 7.11 10.74 3.68
N GLY A 439 7.98 11.34 2.85
CA GLY A 439 7.63 12.54 2.09
C GLY A 439 6.46 12.35 1.12
N LEU A 440 6.31 11.15 0.52
CA LEU A 440 5.16 10.79 -0.30
C LEU A 440 3.91 10.53 0.53
N ALA A 441 4.06 9.96 1.74
CA ALA A 441 2.95 9.65 2.62
C ALA A 441 2.26 10.89 3.18
N ILE A 442 3.00 11.98 3.39
CA ILE A 442 2.50 13.24 3.96
C ILE A 442 1.87 14.10 2.86
N GLY A 443 0.76 14.75 3.19
CA GLY A 443 0.08 15.69 2.30
C GLY A 443 0.72 17.10 2.27
N PRO A 444 0.18 17.99 1.43
CA PRO A 444 0.59 19.39 1.41
C PRO A 444 0.45 20.05 2.79
N PRO A 445 1.27 21.08 3.12
CA PRO A 445 2.28 21.71 2.27
C PRO A 445 3.64 21.00 2.26
N LEU A 446 3.92 20.08 3.20
CA LEU A 446 5.24 19.49 3.41
C LEU A 446 5.50 18.27 2.52
N GLY A 447 4.45 17.56 2.10
CA GLY A 447 4.58 16.30 1.39
C GLY A 447 4.92 16.45 -0.09
N LEU A 448 5.48 15.38 -0.64
CA LEU A 448 5.90 15.30 -2.04
C LEU A 448 4.76 14.89 -2.99
N TRP A 449 3.63 14.45 -2.46
CA TRP A 449 2.52 13.88 -3.26
C TRP A 449 2.05 14.78 -4.39
N ARG A 450 1.92 16.08 -4.15
CA ARG A 450 1.48 17.06 -5.15
C ARG A 450 2.37 17.13 -6.39
N PHE A 451 3.62 16.65 -6.32
CA PHE A 451 4.57 16.69 -7.43
C PHE A 451 4.54 15.43 -8.28
N VAL A 452 3.96 14.34 -7.76
CA VAL A 452 4.04 13.01 -8.38
C VAL A 452 2.67 12.41 -8.72
N TYR A 453 1.57 12.91 -8.15
CA TYR A 453 0.24 12.30 -8.30
C TYR A 453 -0.25 12.18 -9.76
N TRP A 454 0.26 13.02 -10.65
CA TRP A 454 -0.07 13.02 -12.08
C TRP A 454 0.74 11.98 -12.88
N LEU A 455 1.79 11.40 -12.29
CA LEU A 455 2.59 10.37 -12.96
C LEU A 455 1.78 9.07 -13.15
N PRO A 456 2.01 8.34 -14.26
CA PRO A 456 1.37 7.04 -14.47
C PRO A 456 1.61 6.09 -13.30
N GLY A 457 0.56 5.39 -12.84
CA GLY A 457 0.58 4.50 -11.69
C GLY A 457 0.33 5.18 -10.34
N PHE A 458 0.73 6.45 -10.15
CA PHE A 458 0.45 7.17 -8.90
C PHE A 458 -1.01 7.59 -8.79
N ASN A 459 -1.64 7.90 -9.91
CA ASN A 459 -3.05 8.29 -9.97
C ASN A 459 -4.03 7.19 -9.49
N PHE A 460 -3.58 5.95 -9.49
CA PHE A 460 -4.30 4.80 -8.96
C PHE A 460 -4.41 4.83 -7.42
N ILE A 461 -3.39 5.37 -6.73
CA ILE A 461 -3.30 5.37 -5.27
C ILE A 461 -4.21 6.44 -4.69
N ARG A 462 -5.32 6.05 -4.03
CA ARG A 462 -6.26 6.97 -3.37
C ARG A 462 -5.71 7.57 -2.07
N ALA A 463 -4.93 6.81 -1.30
CA ALA A 463 -4.38 7.21 -0.02
C ALA A 463 -2.84 7.19 -0.05
N PRO A 464 -2.18 8.35 -0.24
CA PRO A 464 -0.72 8.44 -0.25
C PRO A 464 -0.05 7.94 1.03
N SER A 465 -0.74 8.01 2.17
CA SER A 465 -0.26 7.49 3.46
C SER A 465 0.18 6.02 3.41
N ARG A 466 -0.28 5.26 2.41
CA ARG A 466 0.10 3.86 2.17
C ARG A 466 1.59 3.68 1.85
N PHE A 467 2.30 4.74 1.40
CA PHE A 467 3.76 4.71 1.25
C PHE A 467 4.52 4.49 2.56
N ILE A 468 3.86 4.63 3.72
CA ILE A 468 4.44 4.25 5.02
C ILE A 468 4.89 2.78 5.03
N LEU A 469 4.24 1.89 4.28
CA LEU A 469 4.62 0.48 4.16
C LEU A 469 6.02 0.31 3.55
N LEU A 470 6.34 1.13 2.55
CA LEU A 470 7.67 1.16 1.97
C LEU A 470 8.70 1.79 2.92
N ALA A 471 8.30 2.80 3.70
CA ALA A 471 9.14 3.36 4.77
C ALA A 471 9.45 2.32 5.84
N VAL A 472 8.47 1.50 6.26
CA VAL A 472 8.66 0.40 7.22
C VAL A 472 9.66 -0.64 6.69
N LEU A 473 9.61 -0.98 5.40
CA LEU A 473 10.63 -1.85 4.79
C LEU A 473 12.02 -1.22 4.90
N GLY A 474 12.17 0.05 4.55
CA GLY A 474 13.45 0.75 4.69
C GLY A 474 13.94 0.80 6.15
N LEU A 475 13.05 1.12 7.09
CA LEU A 475 13.33 1.12 8.52
C LEU A 475 13.74 -0.26 9.04
N SER A 476 13.11 -1.32 8.54
CA SER A 476 13.45 -2.70 8.96
C SER A 476 14.89 -3.07 8.58
N VAL A 477 15.34 -2.72 7.38
CA VAL A 477 16.73 -2.92 6.94
C VAL A 477 17.70 -2.06 7.76
N LEU A 478 17.35 -0.79 8.01
CA LEU A 478 18.15 0.11 8.83
C LEU A 478 18.24 -0.38 10.28
N ALA A 479 17.14 -0.85 10.86
CA ALA A 479 17.12 -1.40 12.22
C ALA A 479 18.02 -2.63 12.36
N GLY A 480 18.00 -3.55 11.38
CA GLY A 480 18.96 -4.66 11.33
C GLY A 480 20.40 -4.18 11.25
N ALA A 481 20.69 -3.22 10.36
CA ALA A 481 22.03 -2.65 10.24
C ALA A 481 22.47 -1.91 11.51
N GLY A 482 21.56 -1.23 12.21
CA GLY A 482 21.82 -0.55 13.48
C GLY A 482 22.12 -1.53 14.61
N PHE A 483 21.33 -2.58 14.75
CA PHE A 483 21.58 -3.66 15.70
C PHE A 483 22.94 -4.33 15.42
N GLU A 484 23.26 -4.64 14.17
CA GLU A 484 24.54 -5.21 13.78
C GLU A 484 25.71 -4.32 14.21
N ARG A 485 25.59 -3.00 14.04
CA ARG A 485 26.61 -2.04 14.48
C ARG A 485 26.75 -1.99 15.99
N ALA A 486 25.65 -1.89 16.72
CA ALA A 486 25.64 -1.82 18.18
C ALA A 486 26.18 -3.09 18.84
N SER A 487 25.85 -4.25 18.26
CA SER A 487 26.24 -5.56 18.81
C SER A 487 27.58 -6.10 18.29
N ARG A 488 28.28 -5.36 17.43
CA ARG A 488 29.50 -5.84 16.75
C ARG A 488 30.60 -6.30 17.70
N ARG A 489 30.71 -5.70 18.90
CA ARG A 489 31.73 -6.01 19.91
C ARG A 489 31.35 -7.20 20.80
N LEU A 490 30.09 -7.66 20.72
CA LEU A 490 29.61 -8.77 21.53
C LEU A 490 30.05 -10.12 20.94
N ALA A 491 30.30 -11.08 21.80
CA ALA A 491 30.51 -12.49 21.39
C ALA A 491 29.28 -13.01 20.64
N SER A 492 29.46 -14.01 19.78
CA SER A 492 28.37 -14.53 18.93
C SER A 492 27.19 -15.07 19.74
N SER A 493 27.44 -15.74 20.86
CA SER A 493 26.40 -16.23 21.77
C SER A 493 25.63 -15.10 22.44
N THR A 494 26.34 -14.11 22.99
CA THR A 494 25.75 -12.92 23.62
C THR A 494 24.92 -12.12 22.60
N ARG A 495 25.43 -11.97 21.36
CA ARG A 495 24.70 -11.29 20.27
C ARG A 495 23.37 -11.99 19.96
N LEU A 496 23.34 -13.32 19.94
CA LEU A 496 22.11 -14.07 19.70
C LEU A 496 21.11 -13.85 20.85
N VAL A 497 21.55 -13.90 22.10
CA VAL A 497 20.71 -13.63 23.28
C VAL A 497 20.15 -12.20 23.24
N VAL A 498 20.99 -11.19 22.95
CA VAL A 498 20.52 -9.81 22.83
C VAL A 498 19.55 -9.65 21.66
N ALA A 499 19.78 -10.33 20.53
CA ALA A 499 18.84 -10.31 19.40
C ALA A 499 17.48 -10.94 19.79
N ALA A 500 17.50 -12.04 20.55
CA ALA A 500 16.27 -12.66 21.05
C ALA A 500 15.50 -11.75 22.01
N ILE A 501 16.20 -11.06 22.92
CA ILE A 501 15.60 -10.06 23.83
C ILE A 501 14.98 -8.92 23.02
N VAL A 502 15.71 -8.35 22.04
CA VAL A 502 15.20 -7.27 21.19
C VAL A 502 14.00 -7.75 20.36
N ALA A 503 14.03 -8.98 19.84
CA ALA A 503 12.89 -9.56 19.15
C ALA A 503 11.65 -9.69 20.06
N ALA A 504 11.85 -10.14 21.30
CA ALA A 504 10.77 -10.24 22.30
C ALA A 504 10.20 -8.84 22.64
N LEU A 505 11.06 -7.82 22.78
CA LEU A 505 10.62 -6.45 23.01
C LEU A 505 9.85 -5.87 21.79
N LEU A 506 10.29 -6.16 20.57
CA LEU A 506 9.55 -5.79 19.35
C LEU A 506 8.17 -6.44 19.31
N VAL A 507 8.10 -7.73 19.64
CA VAL A 507 6.82 -8.46 19.72
C VAL A 507 5.91 -7.84 20.78
N ALA A 508 6.43 -7.51 21.95
CA ALA A 508 5.67 -6.85 23.02
C ALA A 508 5.20 -5.44 22.59
N GLU A 509 6.04 -4.70 21.89
CA GLU A 509 5.69 -3.36 21.36
C GLU A 509 4.59 -3.44 20.29
N PHE A 510 4.63 -4.45 19.43
CA PHE A 510 3.70 -4.60 18.31
C PHE A 510 2.42 -5.35 18.68
N ALA A 511 2.37 -5.99 19.84
CA ALA A 511 1.22 -6.76 20.26
C ALA A 511 -0.03 -5.87 20.35
N VAL A 512 -1.01 -6.17 19.51
CA VAL A 512 -2.35 -5.58 19.54
C VAL A 512 -3.35 -6.73 19.46
N PRO A 513 -4.33 -6.78 20.37
CA PRO A 513 -5.39 -7.78 20.25
C PRO A 513 -6.13 -7.56 18.93
N LEU A 514 -6.19 -8.60 18.13
CA LEU A 514 -7.08 -8.64 16.97
C LEU A 514 -8.45 -9.10 17.47
N ASP A 515 -9.51 -8.45 16.98
CA ASP A 515 -10.90 -8.75 17.34
C ASP A 515 -11.66 -9.25 16.10
N PRO A 516 -11.53 -10.54 15.74
CA PRO A 516 -12.23 -11.12 14.60
C PRO A 516 -13.73 -11.25 14.88
N THR A 517 -14.53 -10.80 13.94
CA THR A 517 -15.99 -10.87 13.99
C THR A 517 -16.48 -12.10 13.21
N PRO A 518 -17.39 -12.91 13.76
CA PRO A 518 -17.99 -14.03 13.03
C PRO A 518 -18.58 -13.59 11.69
N TYR A 519 -18.24 -14.29 10.62
CA TYR A 519 -18.68 -13.96 9.27
C TYR A 519 -18.86 -15.21 8.42
N ARG A 520 -19.97 -15.25 7.67
CA ARG A 520 -20.27 -16.28 6.68
C ARG A 520 -20.80 -15.66 5.40
N VAL A 521 -20.29 -16.13 4.28
CA VAL A 521 -20.93 -15.85 2.99
C VAL A 521 -22.23 -16.64 2.93
N THR A 522 -23.34 -15.92 2.84
CA THR A 522 -24.68 -16.53 2.73
C THR A 522 -25.14 -16.45 1.29
N ILE A 523 -25.43 -17.59 0.70
CA ILE A 523 -26.01 -17.68 -0.65
C ILE A 523 -27.51 -17.94 -0.52
N PRO A 524 -28.38 -17.04 -1.01
CA PRO A 524 -29.81 -17.22 -0.99
C PRO A 524 -30.28 -18.46 -1.78
N PRO A 525 -31.41 -19.09 -1.42
CA PRO A 525 -31.96 -20.21 -2.18
C PRO A 525 -32.28 -19.84 -3.62
N ALA A 526 -32.67 -18.60 -3.89
CA ALA A 526 -32.93 -18.08 -5.24
C ALA A 526 -31.70 -18.22 -6.16
N ASP A 527 -30.49 -17.89 -5.66
CA ASP A 527 -29.24 -18.01 -6.43
C ASP A 527 -28.79 -19.46 -6.62
N ARG A 528 -29.11 -20.33 -5.66
CA ARG A 528 -28.94 -21.78 -5.83
C ARG A 528 -29.88 -22.35 -6.88
N TRP A 529 -31.09 -21.80 -7.01
CA TRP A 529 -32.03 -22.16 -8.08
C TRP A 529 -31.49 -21.64 -9.44
N LEU A 530 -30.99 -20.41 -9.51
CA LEU A 530 -30.38 -19.82 -10.72
C LEU A 530 -29.20 -20.66 -11.23
N LYS A 531 -28.39 -21.24 -10.35
CA LYS A 531 -27.29 -22.16 -10.73
C LYS A 531 -27.72 -23.30 -11.65
N ARG A 532 -29.00 -23.69 -11.58
CA ARG A 532 -29.57 -24.81 -12.36
C ARG A 532 -30.22 -24.36 -13.68
N GLN A 533 -30.24 -23.05 -13.94
CA GLN A 533 -30.86 -22.51 -15.14
C GLN A 533 -29.94 -22.59 -16.35
N PRO A 534 -30.49 -22.66 -17.57
CA PRO A 534 -29.68 -22.58 -18.79
C PRO A 534 -28.85 -21.31 -18.86
N THR A 535 -27.57 -21.44 -19.20
CA THR A 535 -26.60 -20.34 -19.32
C THR A 535 -26.39 -19.99 -20.81
N PRO A 536 -25.98 -18.77 -21.15
CA PRO A 536 -25.70 -17.62 -20.27
C PRO A 536 -26.94 -16.81 -19.93
N PHE A 537 -26.92 -16.12 -18.77
CA PHE A 537 -27.92 -15.13 -18.38
C PHE A 537 -27.33 -13.98 -17.57
N THR A 538 -28.10 -12.89 -17.47
CA THR A 538 -27.72 -11.71 -16.64
C THR A 538 -28.83 -11.49 -15.60
N ILE A 539 -28.42 -11.17 -14.36
CA ILE A 539 -29.35 -10.93 -13.25
C ILE A 539 -29.27 -9.48 -12.74
N ALA A 540 -30.39 -9.05 -12.16
CA ALA A 540 -30.49 -7.91 -11.28
C ALA A 540 -31.14 -8.33 -9.97
N GLU A 541 -30.71 -7.75 -8.84
CA GLU A 541 -31.27 -8.02 -7.52
C GLU A 541 -31.88 -6.75 -6.93
N VAL A 542 -33.01 -6.87 -6.26
CA VAL A 542 -33.74 -5.78 -5.63
C VAL A 542 -34.23 -6.21 -4.24
N PRO A 543 -34.38 -5.28 -3.26
CA PRO A 543 -34.38 -3.83 -3.38
C PRO A 543 -32.96 -3.22 -3.46
N VAL A 544 -32.80 -2.21 -4.29
CA VAL A 544 -31.55 -1.43 -4.37
C VAL A 544 -31.67 -0.19 -3.48
N LEU A 545 -30.61 0.09 -2.72
CA LEU A 545 -30.52 1.34 -1.97
C LEU A 545 -30.13 2.49 -2.91
N ARG A 546 -30.62 3.68 -2.60
CA ARG A 546 -30.26 4.87 -3.37
C ARG A 546 -28.76 5.18 -3.19
N PRO A 547 -28.01 5.52 -4.27
CA PRO A 547 -26.65 6.00 -4.17
C PRO A 547 -26.63 7.39 -3.50
N ASP A 548 -26.59 7.44 -2.17
CA ASP A 548 -26.53 8.66 -1.36
C ASP A 548 -25.18 8.71 -0.66
N PRO A 549 -24.38 9.79 -0.84
CA PRO A 549 -23.10 9.97 -0.13
C PRO A 549 -23.21 9.89 1.40
N ARG A 550 -24.38 10.23 1.97
CA ARG A 550 -24.64 10.16 3.41
C ARG A 550 -24.84 8.73 3.93
N ARG A 551 -25.23 7.81 3.04
CA ARG A 551 -25.45 6.39 3.32
C ARG A 551 -24.57 5.50 2.44
N ALA A 552 -23.41 6.01 2.03
CA ALA A 552 -22.51 5.32 1.11
C ALA A 552 -22.15 3.92 1.60
N SER A 553 -21.85 3.75 2.88
CA SER A 553 -21.46 2.44 3.46
C SER A 553 -22.58 1.39 3.39
N GLU A 554 -23.85 1.78 3.55
CA GLU A 554 -24.98 0.86 3.45
C GLU A 554 -25.21 0.45 1.98
N PHE A 555 -25.14 1.43 1.08
CA PHE A 555 -25.23 1.18 -0.37
C PHE A 555 -24.12 0.24 -0.84
N GLU A 556 -22.87 0.55 -0.49
CA GLU A 556 -21.68 -0.25 -0.85
C GLU A 556 -21.79 -1.67 -0.33
N LYS A 557 -22.19 -1.84 0.93
CA LYS A 557 -22.40 -3.15 1.54
C LYS A 557 -23.47 -3.96 0.80
N ARG A 558 -24.59 -3.34 0.43
CA ARG A 558 -25.67 -4.02 -0.32
C ARG A 558 -25.20 -4.47 -1.70
N GLN A 559 -24.45 -3.63 -2.41
CA GLN A 559 -23.90 -3.98 -3.71
C GLN A 559 -22.86 -5.10 -3.61
N ALA A 560 -22.03 -5.09 -2.57
CA ALA A 560 -21.06 -6.14 -2.31
C ALA A 560 -21.73 -7.47 -1.93
N GLU A 561 -22.83 -7.43 -1.17
CA GLU A 561 -23.63 -8.62 -0.83
C GLU A 561 -24.21 -9.28 -2.09
N TYR A 562 -24.85 -8.51 -3.00
CA TYR A 562 -25.34 -9.01 -4.27
C TYR A 562 -24.23 -9.56 -5.18
N MET A 563 -23.06 -8.95 -5.13
CA MET A 563 -21.86 -9.48 -5.80
C MET A 563 -21.48 -10.86 -5.25
N LEU A 564 -21.53 -11.07 -3.92
CA LEU A 564 -21.25 -12.37 -3.30
C LEU A 564 -22.28 -13.44 -3.70
N HIS A 565 -23.56 -13.09 -3.85
CA HIS A 565 -24.61 -14.02 -4.31
C HIS A 565 -24.25 -14.64 -5.66
N SER A 566 -23.66 -13.85 -6.56
CA SER A 566 -23.27 -14.31 -7.90
C SER A 566 -22.23 -15.43 -7.89
N MET A 567 -21.52 -15.65 -6.77
CA MET A 567 -20.57 -16.77 -6.61
C MET A 567 -21.26 -18.13 -6.71
N ALA A 568 -22.57 -18.21 -6.48
CA ALA A 568 -23.33 -19.45 -6.62
C ALA A 568 -23.36 -19.98 -8.04
N HIS A 569 -23.42 -19.10 -9.04
CA HIS A 569 -23.65 -19.46 -10.44
C HIS A 569 -22.65 -18.85 -11.43
N TRP A 570 -21.87 -17.86 -11.04
CA TRP A 570 -20.88 -17.13 -11.86
C TRP A 570 -21.44 -16.50 -13.14
N GLN A 571 -22.78 -16.37 -13.24
CA GLN A 571 -23.41 -15.67 -14.34
C GLN A 571 -23.33 -14.16 -14.12
N LYS A 572 -23.54 -13.39 -15.17
CA LYS A 572 -23.41 -11.93 -15.13
C LYS A 572 -24.44 -11.29 -14.22
N THR A 573 -23.99 -10.33 -13.41
CA THR A 573 -24.86 -9.48 -12.61
C THR A 573 -24.62 -8.01 -12.94
N VAL A 574 -25.67 -7.20 -12.90
CA VAL A 574 -25.54 -5.74 -13.02
C VAL A 574 -25.00 -5.12 -11.74
N HIS A 575 -24.98 -5.87 -10.65
CA HIS A 575 -24.48 -5.42 -9.36
C HIS A 575 -22.96 -5.59 -9.27
N GLY A 576 -22.37 -4.86 -8.32
CA GLY A 576 -20.97 -4.95 -7.99
C GLY A 576 -20.52 -3.83 -7.06
N TRP A 577 -19.47 -4.09 -6.34
CA TRP A 577 -18.75 -3.09 -5.57
C TRP A 577 -17.27 -3.14 -5.95
N SER A 578 -16.68 -1.97 -6.14
CA SER A 578 -15.27 -1.88 -6.53
C SER A 578 -14.73 -0.46 -6.28
N GLY A 579 -13.42 -0.27 -6.38
CA GLY A 579 -12.77 1.03 -6.25
C GLY A 579 -13.20 2.08 -7.29
N LEU A 580 -13.78 1.64 -8.41
CA LEU A 580 -14.44 2.48 -9.42
C LEU A 580 -15.89 2.03 -9.55
N GLN A 581 -16.81 3.00 -9.60
CA GLN A 581 -18.24 2.77 -9.84
C GLN A 581 -18.61 3.33 -11.20
N PRO A 582 -19.12 2.52 -12.15
CA PRO A 582 -19.51 3.02 -13.45
C PRO A 582 -20.71 3.98 -13.34
N PRO A 583 -20.65 5.20 -13.92
CA PRO A 583 -21.77 6.14 -13.85
C PRO A 583 -23.09 5.56 -14.37
N LEU A 584 -23.03 4.77 -15.44
CA LEU A 584 -24.19 4.10 -16.03
C LEU A 584 -24.91 3.18 -15.02
N HIS A 585 -24.16 2.51 -14.13
CA HIS A 585 -24.74 1.65 -13.10
C HIS A 585 -25.31 2.45 -11.93
N LEU A 586 -24.73 3.60 -11.60
CA LEU A 586 -25.32 4.50 -10.59
C LEU A 586 -26.70 4.99 -11.05
N ASP A 587 -26.86 5.34 -12.34
CA ASP A 587 -28.16 5.69 -12.92
C ASP A 587 -29.13 4.52 -12.90
N LEU A 588 -28.67 3.31 -13.21
CA LEU A 588 -29.48 2.10 -13.11
C LEU A 588 -29.98 1.90 -11.68
N TYR A 589 -29.08 1.99 -10.68
CA TYR A 589 -29.44 1.79 -9.27
C TYR A 589 -30.44 2.83 -8.79
N GLU A 590 -30.32 4.09 -9.20
CA GLU A 590 -31.31 5.14 -8.89
C GLU A 590 -32.70 4.77 -9.42
N ARG A 591 -32.79 4.23 -10.65
CA ARG A 591 -34.06 3.80 -11.25
C ARG A 591 -34.61 2.56 -10.54
N LEU A 592 -33.76 1.59 -10.20
CA LEU A 592 -34.15 0.36 -9.51
C LEU A 592 -34.71 0.60 -8.10
N THR A 593 -34.44 1.75 -7.46
CA THR A 593 -35.11 2.10 -6.20
C THR A 593 -36.60 2.18 -6.28
N ARG A 594 -37.14 2.36 -7.50
CA ARG A 594 -38.60 2.46 -7.80
C ARG A 594 -39.18 1.20 -8.40
N PHE A 595 -38.38 0.13 -8.51
CA PHE A 595 -38.86 -1.15 -9.10
C PHE A 595 -40.13 -1.66 -8.41
N PRO A 596 -41.10 -2.22 -9.21
CA PRO A 596 -41.22 -2.15 -10.64
C PRO A 596 -41.91 -0.86 -11.10
N ASP A 597 -41.36 -0.21 -12.09
CA ASP A 597 -42.02 0.81 -12.89
C ASP A 597 -41.48 0.74 -14.34
N GLU A 598 -42.08 1.49 -15.27
CA GLU A 598 -41.66 1.47 -16.68
C GLU A 598 -40.21 1.82 -16.90
N ASP A 599 -39.67 2.78 -16.14
CA ASP A 599 -38.27 3.24 -16.27
C ASP A 599 -37.29 2.18 -15.78
N SER A 600 -37.59 1.52 -14.67
CA SER A 600 -36.77 0.42 -14.15
C SER A 600 -36.78 -0.78 -15.09
N LEU A 601 -37.94 -1.17 -15.61
CA LEU A 601 -38.07 -2.30 -16.55
C LEU A 601 -37.40 -2.00 -17.90
N ARG A 602 -37.52 -0.77 -18.42
CA ARG A 602 -36.81 -0.33 -19.62
C ARG A 602 -35.32 -0.39 -19.42
N SER A 603 -34.81 0.08 -18.26
CA SER A 603 -33.39 0.04 -17.92
C SER A 603 -32.89 -1.40 -17.82
N LEU A 604 -33.60 -2.29 -17.15
CA LEU A 604 -33.25 -3.72 -17.07
C LEU A 604 -33.14 -4.36 -18.46
N THR A 605 -34.09 -4.01 -19.38
CA THR A 605 -34.03 -4.47 -20.77
C THR A 605 -32.81 -3.96 -21.52
N GLN A 606 -32.44 -2.68 -21.34
CA GLN A 606 -31.22 -2.08 -21.92
C GLN A 606 -29.95 -2.77 -21.43
N PHE A 607 -29.89 -3.15 -20.14
CA PHE A 607 -28.79 -3.91 -19.55
C PHE A 607 -28.85 -5.41 -19.87
N ARG A 608 -29.81 -5.85 -20.70
CA ARG A 608 -30.02 -7.24 -21.11
C ARG A 608 -30.18 -8.21 -19.93
N VAL A 609 -30.86 -7.75 -18.88
CA VAL A 609 -31.19 -8.59 -17.73
C VAL A 609 -32.19 -9.65 -18.16
N ASP A 610 -31.96 -10.90 -17.76
CA ASP A 610 -32.83 -12.04 -18.03
C ASP A 610 -33.68 -12.42 -16.80
N TYR A 611 -33.11 -12.27 -15.58
CA TYR A 611 -33.79 -12.55 -14.34
C TYR A 611 -33.68 -11.39 -13.35
N VAL A 612 -34.79 -11.12 -12.64
CA VAL A 612 -34.80 -10.19 -11.51
C VAL A 612 -35.04 -11.00 -10.24
N VAL A 613 -34.09 -10.95 -9.31
CA VAL A 613 -34.21 -11.55 -7.99
C VAL A 613 -34.77 -10.50 -7.04
N VAL A 614 -35.87 -10.79 -6.39
CA VAL A 614 -36.52 -9.92 -5.41
C VAL A 614 -36.37 -10.53 -4.03
N HIS A 615 -35.58 -9.89 -3.16
CA HIS A 615 -35.41 -10.31 -1.77
C HIS A 615 -36.55 -9.72 -0.93
N THR A 616 -37.57 -10.52 -0.66
CA THR A 616 -38.79 -10.06 0.00
C THR A 616 -38.60 -9.69 1.46
N ASP A 617 -37.66 -10.34 2.11
CA ASP A 617 -37.26 -10.12 3.50
C ASP A 617 -36.43 -8.82 3.73
N LEU A 618 -35.90 -8.23 2.65
CA LEU A 618 -35.16 -6.97 2.72
C LEU A 618 -36.03 -5.72 2.61
N TYR A 619 -37.33 -5.89 2.32
CA TYR A 619 -38.28 -4.78 2.32
C TYR A 619 -38.79 -4.50 3.75
N PRO A 620 -38.99 -3.22 4.13
CA PRO A 620 -39.65 -2.87 5.38
C PRO A 620 -41.02 -3.50 5.52
N PRO A 621 -41.50 -3.74 6.74
CA PRO A 621 -42.83 -4.30 6.96
C PRO A 621 -43.95 -3.54 6.20
N GLY A 622 -44.77 -4.25 5.44
CA GLY A 622 -45.84 -3.71 4.62
C GLY A 622 -45.46 -3.08 3.28
N GLU A 623 -44.15 -2.87 3.03
CA GLU A 623 -43.69 -2.39 1.72
C GLU A 623 -43.71 -3.49 0.66
N TRP A 624 -43.35 -4.72 1.03
CA TRP A 624 -43.41 -5.87 0.13
C TRP A 624 -44.79 -6.04 -0.51
N ALA A 625 -45.85 -5.97 0.26
CA ALA A 625 -47.20 -6.10 -0.27
C ALA A 625 -47.59 -5.02 -1.31
N ARG A 626 -46.99 -3.84 -1.24
CA ARG A 626 -47.14 -2.78 -2.26
C ARG A 626 -46.35 -3.11 -3.52
N VAL A 627 -45.11 -3.57 -3.34
CA VAL A 627 -44.23 -3.98 -4.47
C VAL A 627 -44.86 -5.17 -5.20
N GLU A 628 -45.35 -6.15 -4.48
CA GLU A 628 -45.99 -7.33 -5.04
C GLU A 628 -47.20 -6.96 -5.90
N ARG A 629 -48.12 -6.10 -5.40
CA ARG A 629 -49.25 -5.58 -6.21
C ARG A 629 -48.78 -4.80 -7.45
N ARG A 630 -47.68 -4.10 -7.38
CA ARG A 630 -47.09 -3.42 -8.53
C ARG A 630 -46.51 -4.41 -9.53
N ILE A 631 -45.88 -5.49 -9.08
CA ILE A 631 -45.37 -6.57 -9.94
C ILE A 631 -46.55 -7.23 -10.71
N GLU A 632 -47.69 -7.43 -10.05
CA GLU A 632 -48.91 -7.97 -10.68
C GLU A 632 -49.39 -7.10 -11.85
N ALA A 633 -49.22 -5.78 -11.79
CA ALA A 633 -49.56 -4.89 -12.90
C ALA A 633 -48.60 -5.04 -14.12
N PHE A 634 -47.42 -5.65 -13.94
CA PHE A 634 -46.42 -5.88 -14.98
C PHE A 634 -46.25 -7.37 -15.35
N GLN A 635 -47.27 -8.23 -15.13
CA GLN A 635 -47.21 -9.67 -15.45
C GLN A 635 -46.88 -9.96 -16.92
N GLY A 636 -47.15 -9.02 -17.83
CA GLY A 636 -46.74 -9.14 -19.23
C GLY A 636 -45.21 -9.08 -19.45
N ALA A 637 -44.49 -8.37 -18.56
CA ALA A 637 -43.04 -8.20 -18.62
C ALA A 637 -42.30 -9.09 -17.61
N LEU A 638 -42.92 -9.41 -16.47
CA LEU A 638 -42.32 -10.16 -15.35
C LEU A 638 -43.03 -11.48 -15.15
N GLU A 639 -42.38 -12.60 -15.45
CA GLU A 639 -42.91 -13.95 -15.26
C GLU A 639 -42.27 -14.62 -14.05
N LEU A 640 -43.04 -14.97 -13.03
CA LEU A 640 -42.54 -15.67 -11.84
C LEU A 640 -42.01 -17.06 -12.22
N ARG A 641 -40.75 -17.34 -11.86
CA ARG A 641 -40.06 -18.61 -12.10
C ARG A 641 -39.72 -19.38 -10.83
N TYR A 642 -39.53 -18.66 -9.74
CA TYR A 642 -39.20 -19.26 -8.45
C TYR A 642 -39.76 -18.40 -7.31
N ALA A 643 -40.17 -19.06 -6.23
CA ALA A 643 -40.65 -18.42 -5.03
C ALA A 643 -40.30 -19.25 -3.79
N ASP A 644 -39.79 -18.59 -2.74
CA ASP A 644 -39.65 -19.15 -1.40
C ASP A 644 -40.03 -18.11 -0.33
N ALA A 645 -39.70 -18.38 0.93
CA ALA A 645 -40.04 -17.50 2.06
C ALA A 645 -39.31 -16.14 2.00
N ALA A 646 -38.08 -16.09 1.46
CA ALA A 646 -37.22 -14.91 1.47
C ALA A 646 -37.05 -14.24 0.09
N GLY A 647 -37.46 -14.92 -1.00
CA GLY A 647 -37.19 -14.40 -2.34
C GLY A 647 -38.16 -14.85 -3.42
N ARG A 648 -38.16 -14.09 -4.51
CA ARG A 648 -38.84 -14.37 -5.76
C ARG A 648 -37.88 -14.16 -6.92
N VAL A 649 -37.96 -15.01 -7.96
CA VAL A 649 -37.22 -14.80 -9.20
C VAL A 649 -38.21 -14.64 -10.34
N TYR A 650 -38.11 -13.54 -11.05
CA TYR A 650 -38.92 -13.23 -12.22
C TYR A 650 -38.06 -13.27 -13.47
N ALA A 651 -38.48 -13.96 -14.51
CA ALA A 651 -37.90 -13.83 -15.84
C ALA A 651 -38.44 -12.55 -16.50
N LEU A 652 -37.53 -11.75 -17.07
CA LEU A 652 -37.87 -10.55 -17.81
C LEU A 652 -38.18 -10.94 -19.27
N ARG A 653 -39.45 -10.82 -19.67
CA ARG A 653 -39.85 -11.06 -21.05
C ARG A 653 -39.43 -9.88 -21.91
N ARG A 654 -38.54 -10.13 -22.86
CA ARG A 654 -38.22 -9.13 -23.89
C ARG A 654 -39.42 -9.04 -24.83
N ALA A 655 -39.95 -7.82 -25.04
CA ALA A 655 -40.87 -7.61 -26.13
C ALA A 655 -40.24 -8.17 -27.42
N ARG A 656 -40.91 -9.08 -28.11
CA ARG A 656 -40.45 -9.49 -29.43
C ARG A 656 -40.38 -8.21 -30.27
N GLU A 657 -39.16 -7.85 -30.73
CA GLU A 657 -39.06 -6.85 -31.78
C GLU A 657 -39.94 -7.30 -32.95
N PRO A 658 -40.79 -6.39 -33.48
CA PRO A 658 -41.71 -6.71 -34.55
C PRO A 658 -40.96 -7.12 -35.82
#